data_9ae276a65ddf46cba660198d7ec57d57
#
_entry.id   9ae276a65ddf46cba660198d7ec57d57
#
_cell.length_a   1.000
_cell.length_b   1.000
_cell.length_c   1.000
_cell.angle_alpha   90.00
_cell.angle_beta   90.00
_cell.angle_gamma   90.00
#
_symmetry.space_group_name_H-M   'P 1'
#
loop_
_entity.id
_entity.type
_entity.pdbx_description
1 polymer ?
#
loop_
_entity_poly.entity_id
_entity_poly.type
_entity_poly.pdbx_seq_one_letter_code
_entity_poly.pdbx_strand_id
1 'polypeptide(L)'
;MKYIIESVLNYVKKENTKYAILLNGKWGSGKTYFWENSLKDAIEQTVINGKNQKTIYVSLYGISSIDEINKRIVLNNLMEKNEKIQSVVDTKWGGRITELAKMGLGVVKSLDFPILKQVLESEVNYENLLDFTDTVLCFDDLERANIEIPDILGYINNFVEHDGAKVIIIGYENELSEKLISRNLELKMLVSSVLLEKEGSLNQKQANGEGEVNNIPTSEMLFTKMISLFDKTNEYKRIKEKLIGKTLTLTPNYSELISDIINQISFEPLKSFLNENLEMVIRVFKDSRTENIRILKQGLDDFELIYHKFQDRYSHLGNEVLSSVLIYTLAASFEIKSGTKGNEDLADVTNDVWLNLSFAKMFNKGEKSYLESFKEKYYSYLNRGNALFCFKFAELLVRKGILDLEVFDQEMKAIEAKTGESTPLYLRFIRDGYWKLSDEEFFDAEKQAYEKLVNGEVYFVLYFRAFTLYRHLIEKGLVQKEVKDIKEEFMKGIDLAAENAEYYTDMSTYFISSMIEPEDYDSIEFKEKVIAINQELGEKQKEQQIQELMTCMTTDFSKFVHDMREKYFYVPVFINYDVNNLLDGLLSLSNREVVTFTQIFEKRYTYKEDIETYKLYLEKDNLYLLKNKINEYINGKDMTLKLSLLKDLSQSIEKVILELAQLEPKEAEGSQEIKSAEVEIEG
;
A
#
# COMPACT_ATOMS: atom_id res chain seq x y z
N MET A 1 30.63 9.00 -4.55
CA MET A 1 30.73 10.12 -3.57
C MET A 1 32.08 10.86 -3.56
N LYS A 2 33.17 10.25 -3.99
CA LYS A 2 34.53 10.91 -4.03
C LYS A 2 34.53 12.26 -4.74
N TYR A 3 33.81 12.38 -5.87
CA TYR A 3 33.75 13.64 -6.64
C TYR A 3 33.11 14.80 -5.85
N ILE A 4 32.19 14.54 -4.92
CA ILE A 4 31.57 15.56 -4.06
C ILE A 4 32.60 16.07 -3.07
N ILE A 5 33.33 15.14 -2.42
CA ILE A 5 34.40 15.49 -1.47
C ILE A 5 35.47 16.33 -2.19
N GLU A 6 35.96 15.90 -3.35
CA GLU A 6 36.94 16.65 -4.13
C GLU A 6 36.43 18.04 -4.52
N SER A 7 35.17 18.17 -4.95
CA SER A 7 34.56 19.45 -5.32
C SER A 7 34.47 20.39 -4.13
N VAL A 8 34.09 19.87 -2.95
CA VAL A 8 34.01 20.67 -1.71
C VAL A 8 35.40 21.05 -1.23
N LEU A 9 36.39 20.15 -1.22
CA LEU A 9 37.74 20.46 -0.82
C LEU A 9 38.36 21.51 -1.74
N ASN A 10 38.12 21.44 -3.05
CA ASN A 10 38.56 22.48 -4.00
C ASN A 10 37.89 23.84 -3.71
N TYR A 11 36.61 23.85 -3.29
CA TYR A 11 35.94 25.07 -2.86
C TYR A 11 36.55 25.64 -1.58
N VAL A 12 36.80 24.79 -0.58
CA VAL A 12 37.36 25.20 0.72
C VAL A 12 38.75 25.78 0.54
N LYS A 13 39.60 25.19 -0.33
CA LYS A 13 40.96 25.64 -0.63
C LYS A 13 41.05 26.94 -1.47
N LYS A 14 39.96 27.28 -2.17
CA LYS A 14 39.94 28.44 -3.06
C LYS A 14 39.82 29.73 -2.28
N GLU A 15 40.77 30.66 -2.47
CA GLU A 15 40.68 32.01 -1.92
C GLU A 15 39.52 32.79 -2.58
N ASN A 16 38.96 33.74 -1.85
CA ASN A 16 37.96 34.73 -2.33
C ASN A 16 36.76 34.13 -3.05
N THR A 17 36.15 33.09 -2.48
CA THR A 17 34.87 32.59 -2.98
C THR A 17 33.71 33.40 -2.40
N LYS A 18 32.83 33.90 -3.27
CA LYS A 18 31.63 34.68 -2.89
C LYS A 18 30.36 33.88 -3.22
N TYR A 19 30.33 32.61 -2.88
CA TYR A 19 29.18 31.74 -3.08
C TYR A 19 29.23 30.56 -2.11
N ALA A 20 28.06 30.01 -1.83
CA ALA A 20 27.90 28.78 -1.07
C ALA A 20 27.79 27.56 -1.97
N ILE A 21 28.03 26.36 -1.43
CA ILE A 21 27.71 25.07 -2.06
C ILE A 21 26.39 24.57 -1.50
N LEU A 22 25.47 24.13 -2.36
CA LEU A 22 24.29 23.36 -1.99
C LEU A 22 24.55 21.86 -2.18
N LEU A 23 24.52 21.10 -1.08
CA LEU A 23 24.47 19.64 -1.11
C LEU A 23 23.02 19.21 -1.18
N ASN A 24 22.57 18.90 -2.40
CA ASN A 24 21.18 18.54 -2.70
C ASN A 24 20.96 17.03 -2.62
N GLY A 25 19.81 16.61 -2.13
CA GLY A 25 19.34 15.21 -2.16
C GLY A 25 17.99 15.05 -1.53
N LYS A 26 17.27 14.00 -1.92
CA LYS A 26 15.93 13.68 -1.38
C LYS A 26 15.95 13.47 0.13
N TRP A 27 14.78 13.53 0.76
CA TRP A 27 14.66 13.19 2.18
C TRP A 27 15.03 11.72 2.42
N GLY A 28 15.80 11.48 3.48
CA GLY A 28 16.27 10.14 3.82
C GLY A 28 17.39 9.60 2.91
N SER A 29 17.93 10.40 1.96
CA SER A 29 19.03 9.98 1.08
C SER A 29 20.40 9.90 1.76
N GLY A 30 20.50 10.20 3.07
CA GLY A 30 21.74 10.12 3.81
C GLY A 30 22.63 11.38 3.72
N LYS A 31 22.09 12.57 3.39
CA LYS A 31 22.87 13.83 3.30
C LYS A 31 23.61 14.13 4.60
N THR A 32 22.91 14.17 5.72
CA THR A 32 23.47 14.42 7.05
C THR A 32 24.48 13.34 7.44
N TYR A 33 24.17 12.08 7.16
CA TYR A 33 25.10 10.96 7.38
C TYR A 33 26.40 11.12 6.58
N PHE A 34 26.30 11.53 5.30
CA PHE A 34 27.45 11.80 4.46
C PHE A 34 28.29 12.97 4.98
N TRP A 35 27.63 14.02 5.48
CA TRP A 35 28.32 15.12 6.14
C TRP A 35 29.08 14.64 7.39
N GLU A 36 28.40 13.95 8.30
CA GLU A 36 28.97 13.54 9.59
C GLU A 36 30.11 12.50 9.46
N ASN A 37 29.97 11.55 8.53
CA ASN A 37 30.91 10.39 8.45
C ASN A 37 31.92 10.48 7.32
N SER A 38 31.92 11.52 6.47
CA SER A 38 32.84 11.59 5.35
C SER A 38 33.28 13.01 5.06
N LEU A 39 32.38 13.97 4.94
CA LEU A 39 32.72 15.29 4.44
C LEU A 39 33.34 16.18 5.52
N LYS A 40 32.83 16.11 6.75
CA LYS A 40 33.33 16.83 7.92
C LYS A 40 34.81 16.50 8.15
N ASP A 41 35.15 15.23 8.30
CA ASP A 41 36.50 14.77 8.55
C ASP A 41 37.47 15.17 7.41
N ALA A 42 37.03 15.07 6.16
CA ALA A 42 37.82 15.46 5.01
C ALA A 42 38.15 16.99 5.01
N ILE A 43 37.18 17.81 5.45
CA ILE A 43 37.40 19.27 5.58
C ILE A 43 38.34 19.55 6.74
N GLU A 44 38.15 18.96 7.91
CA GLU A 44 38.97 19.22 9.10
C GLU A 44 40.42 18.73 8.99
N GLN A 45 40.66 17.71 8.16
CA GLN A 45 42.00 17.27 7.81
C GLN A 45 42.70 18.17 6.77
N THR A 46 41.98 19.13 6.17
CA THR A 46 42.52 20.01 5.16
C THR A 46 43.30 21.15 5.84
N VAL A 47 44.58 21.31 5.48
CA VAL A 47 45.45 22.39 5.98
C VAL A 47 45.50 23.53 4.96
N ILE A 48 45.16 24.75 5.40
CA ILE A 48 45.28 25.99 4.61
C ILE A 48 46.08 26.97 5.45
N ASN A 49 47.13 27.56 4.86
CA ASN A 49 48.01 28.51 5.52
C ASN A 49 48.60 27.99 6.86
N GLY A 50 48.88 26.68 6.93
CA GLY A 50 49.44 26.05 8.12
C GLY A 50 48.44 25.75 9.26
N LYS A 51 47.18 25.95 9.02
CA LYS A 51 46.08 25.67 10.00
C LYS A 51 45.09 24.66 9.43
N ASN A 52 44.64 23.78 10.30
CA ASN A 52 43.50 22.86 9.98
C ASN A 52 42.22 23.67 9.89
N GLN A 53 41.36 23.30 8.96
CA GLN A 53 40.03 23.89 8.86
C GLN A 53 39.13 23.38 9.99
N LYS A 54 38.20 24.21 10.42
CA LYS A 54 37.17 23.87 11.40
C LYS A 54 35.80 23.80 10.72
N THR A 55 34.89 23.06 11.28
CA THR A 55 33.52 22.99 10.78
C THR A 55 32.56 23.39 11.88
N ILE A 56 31.54 24.19 11.56
CA ILE A 56 30.39 24.49 12.47
C ILE A 56 29.15 23.99 11.77
N TYR A 57 28.50 22.98 12.37
CA TYR A 57 27.24 22.44 11.87
C TYR A 57 26.06 23.05 12.60
N VAL A 58 25.06 23.53 11.82
CA VAL A 58 23.83 24.15 12.33
C VAL A 58 22.63 23.52 11.64
N SER A 59 21.84 22.73 12.39
CA SER A 59 20.54 22.29 11.92
C SER A 59 19.52 23.43 12.05
N LEU A 60 18.83 23.74 10.97
CA LEU A 60 17.78 24.74 10.89
C LEU A 60 16.39 24.18 11.22
N TYR A 61 16.31 22.90 11.56
CA TYR A 61 15.05 22.24 11.91
C TYR A 61 14.35 22.95 13.08
N GLY A 62 13.12 23.40 12.84
CA GLY A 62 12.25 24.01 13.84
C GLY A 62 12.69 25.41 14.32
N ILE A 63 13.71 26.01 13.72
CA ILE A 63 14.14 27.36 14.04
C ILE A 63 13.10 28.37 13.57
N SER A 64 12.74 29.32 14.46
CA SER A 64 11.69 30.33 14.24
C SER A 64 12.22 31.78 14.14
N SER A 65 13.51 32.02 14.41
CA SER A 65 14.12 33.36 14.29
C SER A 65 15.59 33.28 13.89
N ILE A 66 16.09 34.36 13.26
CA ILE A 66 17.52 34.52 12.92
C ILE A 66 18.39 34.54 14.19
N ASP A 67 17.88 35.07 15.29
CA ASP A 67 18.56 35.08 16.58
C ASP A 67 18.83 33.65 17.12
N GLU A 68 17.92 32.71 16.87
CA GLU A 68 18.17 31.30 17.21
C GLU A 68 19.30 30.69 16.37
N ILE A 69 19.45 31.09 15.11
CA ILE A 69 20.55 30.64 14.26
C ILE A 69 21.87 31.15 14.85
N ASN A 70 21.92 32.43 15.20
CA ASN A 70 23.10 33.02 15.85
C ASN A 70 23.50 32.30 17.13
N LYS A 71 22.53 32.04 18.00
CA LYS A 71 22.76 31.32 19.26
C LYS A 71 23.30 29.91 19.01
N ARG A 72 22.80 29.19 18.02
CA ARG A 72 23.32 27.84 17.66
C ARG A 72 24.74 27.90 17.10
N ILE A 73 25.07 28.87 16.25
CA ILE A 73 26.43 29.06 15.73
C ILE A 73 27.42 29.29 16.88
N VAL A 74 27.09 30.21 17.79
CA VAL A 74 27.95 30.53 18.95
C VAL A 74 28.10 29.35 19.88
N LEU A 75 27.02 28.65 20.20
CA LEU A 75 27.06 27.46 21.04
C LEU A 75 27.96 26.36 20.47
N ASN A 76 27.80 26.07 19.18
CA ASN A 76 28.61 25.03 18.52
C ASN A 76 30.09 25.42 18.46
N ASN A 77 30.39 26.69 18.17
CA ASN A 77 31.76 27.17 18.19
C ASN A 77 32.43 27.13 19.60
N LEU A 78 31.65 27.44 20.66
CA LEU A 78 32.12 27.35 22.03
C LEU A 78 32.33 25.91 22.50
N MET A 79 31.50 24.98 22.07
CA MET A 79 31.64 23.56 22.35
C MET A 79 32.92 22.97 21.70
N GLU A 80 33.24 23.37 20.48
CA GLU A 80 34.46 22.90 19.80
C GLU A 80 35.74 23.50 20.40
N LYS A 81 35.69 24.70 20.96
CA LYS A 81 36.88 25.38 21.55
C LYS A 81 37.23 24.94 22.96
N ASN A 82 36.36 24.23 23.67
CA ASN A 82 36.56 23.90 25.11
C ASN A 82 36.56 22.39 25.34
N GLU A 83 37.73 21.77 25.37
CA GLU A 83 37.91 20.34 25.74
C GLU A 83 37.29 19.97 27.09
N LYS A 84 37.20 20.90 28.05
CA LYS A 84 36.52 20.70 29.36
C LYS A 84 34.99 20.62 29.24
N ILE A 85 34.40 21.31 28.29
CA ILE A 85 32.96 21.23 28.03
C ILE A 85 32.71 19.92 27.28
N GLN A 86 33.55 19.57 26.34
CA GLN A 86 33.48 18.33 25.56
C GLN A 86 33.61 17.09 26.47
N SER A 87 34.55 17.07 27.42
CA SER A 87 34.75 15.93 28.35
C SER A 87 33.60 15.76 29.36
N VAL A 88 32.95 16.83 29.79
CA VAL A 88 31.76 16.77 30.69
C VAL A 88 30.53 16.32 29.91
N VAL A 89 30.46 16.66 28.64
CA VAL A 89 29.42 16.28 27.71
C VAL A 89 29.52 14.78 27.37
N ASP A 90 30.72 14.30 27.06
CA ASP A 90 30.99 12.91 26.71
C ASP A 90 30.82 11.95 27.91
N THR A 91 31.19 12.37 29.13
CA THR A 91 31.13 11.51 30.31
C THR A 91 29.76 11.41 31.00
N LYS A 92 28.92 12.47 30.92
CA LYS A 92 27.61 12.46 31.59
C LYS A 92 26.44 12.05 30.68
N TRP A 93 26.56 12.18 29.36
CA TRP A 93 25.40 12.07 28.45
C TRP A 93 25.69 11.18 27.22
N GLY A 94 26.84 10.53 27.13
CA GLY A 94 27.14 9.43 26.19
C GLY A 94 26.68 9.69 24.76
N GLY A 95 27.27 10.64 24.06
CA GLY A 95 26.98 10.87 22.62
C GLY A 95 25.60 11.47 22.29
N ARG A 96 24.70 11.62 23.27
CA ARG A 96 23.33 12.14 23.05
C ARG A 96 23.23 13.67 22.96
N ILE A 97 24.29 14.41 23.17
CA ILE A 97 24.27 15.90 23.19
C ILE A 97 24.26 16.48 21.77
N THR A 98 24.80 15.80 20.79
CA THR A 98 24.59 16.19 19.38
C THR A 98 23.11 16.14 18.99
N GLU A 99 22.32 15.23 19.59
CA GLU A 99 20.87 15.21 19.43
C GLU A 99 20.16 16.25 20.29
N LEU A 100 20.65 16.53 21.51
CA LEU A 100 20.05 17.48 22.43
C LEU A 100 20.37 18.96 22.02
N ALA A 101 21.52 19.23 21.44
CA ALA A 101 21.81 20.50 20.77
C ALA A 101 20.91 20.70 19.51
N LYS A 102 20.51 19.61 18.87
CA LYS A 102 19.50 19.60 17.81
C LYS A 102 18.09 19.88 18.31
N MET A 103 17.77 19.61 19.59
CA MET A 103 16.42 19.72 20.17
C MET A 103 16.09 21.08 20.81
N GLY A 104 17.00 22.07 20.78
CA GLY A 104 16.71 23.43 21.19
C GLY A 104 17.13 23.79 22.62
N LEU A 105 17.22 25.10 22.85
CA LEU A 105 17.76 25.82 24.00
C LEU A 105 17.27 25.43 25.41
N GLY A 106 16.23 24.60 25.52
CA GLY A 106 15.61 24.25 26.81
C GLY A 106 16.54 23.45 27.75
N VAL A 107 17.42 22.62 27.21
CA VAL A 107 18.29 21.73 27.99
C VAL A 107 19.57 22.47 28.43
N VAL A 108 20.01 23.46 27.66
CA VAL A 108 21.24 24.24 27.96
C VAL A 108 21.04 25.15 29.18
N LYS A 109 19.81 25.54 29.51
CA LYS A 109 19.48 26.34 30.72
C LYS A 109 19.73 25.60 32.02
N SER A 110 19.86 24.27 31.99
CA SER A 110 20.15 23.45 33.18
C SER A 110 21.64 23.22 33.41
N LEU A 111 22.51 23.69 32.52
CA LEU A 111 23.95 23.61 32.66
C LEU A 111 24.47 24.86 33.35
N ASP A 112 25.11 24.70 34.50
CA ASP A 112 25.61 25.77 35.34
C ASP A 112 26.95 26.34 34.85
N PHE A 113 26.96 26.90 33.61
CA PHE A 113 28.12 27.59 33.02
C PHE A 113 27.82 29.07 32.88
N PRO A 114 28.52 29.96 33.66
CA PRO A 114 28.25 31.40 33.68
C PRO A 114 28.38 32.06 32.29
N ILE A 115 29.30 31.59 31.43
CA ILE A 115 29.53 32.15 30.08
C ILE A 115 28.37 31.77 29.14
N LEU A 116 27.84 30.57 29.23
CA LEU A 116 26.69 30.11 28.47
C LEU A 116 25.40 30.89 28.86
N LYS A 117 25.24 31.16 30.16
CA LYS A 117 24.11 31.95 30.68
C LYS A 117 24.13 33.39 30.18
N GLN A 118 25.33 33.97 30.11
CA GLN A 118 25.52 35.34 29.61
C GLN A 118 25.25 35.45 28.09
N VAL A 119 25.62 34.45 27.31
CA VAL A 119 25.36 34.39 25.87
C VAL A 119 23.85 34.15 25.58
N LEU A 120 23.16 33.41 26.43
CA LEU A 120 21.74 33.10 26.26
C LEU A 120 20.80 34.25 26.72
N GLU A 121 21.25 35.08 27.67
CA GLU A 121 20.43 36.12 28.30
C GLU A 121 20.73 37.53 27.75
N SER A 122 21.80 37.73 26.97
CA SER A 122 22.17 39.08 26.45
C SER A 122 21.80 39.25 24.97
N GLU A 123 21.34 40.45 24.61
CA GLU A 123 21.32 40.97 23.22
C GLU A 123 22.75 41.23 22.75
N VAL A 124 23.56 40.18 22.57
CA VAL A 124 24.94 40.31 22.13
C VAL A 124 24.96 40.40 20.61
N ASN A 125 25.71 41.36 20.09
CA ASN A 125 26.00 41.44 18.66
C ASN A 125 27.00 40.35 18.32
N TYR A 126 26.52 39.17 17.86
CA TYR A 126 27.27 37.94 17.65
C TYR A 126 28.26 38.05 16.52
N GLU A 127 28.06 38.99 15.57
CA GLU A 127 28.93 39.23 14.40
C GLU A 127 30.37 39.60 14.80
N ASN A 128 30.55 40.25 15.94
CA ASN A 128 31.85 40.70 16.44
C ASN A 128 32.58 39.62 17.31
N LEU A 129 31.96 38.51 17.60
CA LEU A 129 32.48 37.48 18.51
C LEU A 129 33.11 36.26 17.77
N LEU A 130 32.90 36.14 16.47
CA LEU A 130 33.25 34.96 15.72
C LEU A 130 34.20 35.31 14.57
N ASP A 131 35.38 34.70 14.58
CA ASP A 131 36.30 34.69 13.46
C ASP A 131 36.09 33.44 12.61
N PHE A 132 35.59 33.60 11.39
CA PHE A 132 35.30 32.52 10.45
C PHE A 132 36.42 32.23 9.44
N THR A 133 37.62 32.83 9.61
CA THR A 133 38.70 32.78 8.63
C THR A 133 39.16 31.36 8.27
N ASP A 134 39.16 30.44 9.26
CA ASP A 134 39.54 29.03 9.10
C ASP A 134 38.34 28.10 9.33
N THR A 135 37.11 28.59 9.09
CA THR A 135 35.89 27.86 9.46
C THR A 135 34.97 27.66 8.26
N VAL A 136 34.42 26.45 8.14
CA VAL A 136 33.37 26.09 7.17
C VAL A 136 32.05 25.98 7.93
N LEU A 137 31.09 26.81 7.58
CA LEU A 137 29.74 26.75 8.13
C LEU A 137 28.90 25.77 7.34
N CYS A 138 28.19 24.86 8.03
CA CYS A 138 27.27 23.92 7.42
C CYS A 138 25.86 24.13 7.97
N PHE A 139 24.94 24.54 7.10
CA PHE A 139 23.52 24.70 7.44
C PHE A 139 22.73 23.52 6.88
N ASP A 140 22.05 22.76 7.74
CA ASP A 140 21.25 21.59 7.37
C ASP A 140 19.75 21.80 7.65
N ASP A 141 18.91 21.01 7.02
CA ASP A 141 17.44 21.03 7.16
C ASP A 141 16.79 22.41 6.82
N LEU A 142 17.32 23.10 5.81
CA LEU A 142 16.84 24.44 5.40
C LEU A 142 15.33 24.41 5.07
N GLU A 143 14.86 23.33 4.44
CA GLU A 143 13.44 23.14 4.12
C GLU A 143 12.53 22.93 5.34
N ARG A 144 13.11 22.68 6.52
CA ARG A 144 12.38 22.42 7.77
C ARG A 144 12.37 23.58 8.77
N ALA A 145 12.99 24.70 8.38
CA ALA A 145 12.93 25.91 9.17
C ALA A 145 11.51 26.52 9.19
N ASN A 146 11.16 27.15 10.30
CA ASN A 146 9.90 27.90 10.44
C ASN A 146 10.07 29.39 10.08
N ILE A 147 11.23 29.77 9.58
CA ILE A 147 11.52 31.10 9.03
C ILE A 147 11.32 31.05 7.51
N GLU A 148 10.97 32.19 6.91
CA GLU A 148 10.89 32.30 5.46
C GLU A 148 12.25 32.00 4.81
N ILE A 149 12.24 31.11 3.82
CA ILE A 149 13.49 30.68 3.13
C ILE A 149 14.32 31.85 2.58
N PRO A 150 13.71 32.91 1.97
CA PRO A 150 14.46 34.08 1.52
C PRO A 150 15.22 34.79 2.63
N ASP A 151 14.63 34.89 3.83
CA ASP A 151 15.25 35.55 4.98
C ASP A 151 16.47 34.77 5.48
N ILE A 152 16.34 33.44 5.55
CA ILE A 152 17.48 32.56 5.91
C ILE A 152 18.58 32.66 4.88
N LEU A 153 18.25 32.56 3.57
CA LEU A 153 19.25 32.63 2.52
C LEU A 153 19.92 34.01 2.44
N GLY A 154 19.14 35.09 2.70
CA GLY A 154 19.68 36.44 2.84
C GLY A 154 20.63 36.56 4.03
N TYR A 155 20.29 35.96 5.16
CA TYR A 155 21.16 35.89 6.34
C TYR A 155 22.43 35.06 6.06
N ILE A 156 22.33 33.90 5.42
CA ILE A 156 23.51 33.10 5.03
C ILE A 156 24.40 33.86 4.05
N ASN A 157 23.82 34.65 3.15
CA ASN A 157 24.57 35.44 2.20
C ASN A 157 25.50 36.45 2.88
N ASN A 158 25.17 36.96 4.06
CA ASN A 158 26.04 37.88 4.82
C ASN A 158 27.36 37.20 5.17
N PHE A 159 27.37 35.95 5.62
CA PHE A 159 28.58 35.21 5.91
C PHE A 159 29.48 35.01 4.66
N VAL A 160 28.85 34.81 3.51
CA VAL A 160 29.56 34.56 2.24
C VAL A 160 30.14 35.84 1.64
N GLU A 161 29.36 36.93 1.65
CA GLU A 161 29.77 38.19 0.99
C GLU A 161 30.59 39.08 1.90
N HIS A 162 30.28 39.19 3.18
CA HIS A 162 30.91 40.13 4.10
C HIS A 162 32.01 39.50 4.96
N ASP A 163 31.75 38.29 5.49
CA ASP A 163 32.72 37.63 6.37
C ASP A 163 33.66 36.71 5.63
N GLY A 164 33.43 36.50 4.32
CA GLY A 164 34.28 35.62 3.49
C GLY A 164 34.25 34.15 3.92
N ALA A 165 33.27 33.75 4.74
CA ALA A 165 33.15 32.41 5.26
C ALA A 165 32.83 31.39 4.16
N LYS A 166 33.36 30.17 4.30
CA LYS A 166 32.96 29.05 3.46
C LYS A 166 31.68 28.48 3.97
N VAL A 167 30.66 28.36 3.10
CA VAL A 167 29.35 27.90 3.48
C VAL A 167 28.91 26.70 2.64
N ILE A 168 28.43 25.68 3.33
CA ILE A 168 27.78 24.50 2.74
C ILE A 168 26.34 24.48 3.25
N ILE A 169 25.39 24.39 2.35
CA ILE A 169 23.96 24.25 2.66
C ILE A 169 23.57 22.81 2.31
N ILE A 170 22.94 22.12 3.24
CA ILE A 170 22.38 20.79 3.02
C ILE A 170 20.87 20.94 2.93
N GLY A 171 20.26 20.43 1.86
CA GLY A 171 18.81 20.55 1.71
C GLY A 171 18.26 19.73 0.54
N TYR A 172 16.94 19.75 0.36
CA TYR A 172 16.26 19.19 -0.79
C TYR A 172 15.71 20.32 -1.67
N GLU A 173 16.38 20.57 -2.77
CA GLU A 173 16.12 21.74 -3.63
C GLU A 173 14.68 21.81 -4.15
N ASN A 174 14.09 20.66 -4.53
CA ASN A 174 12.73 20.65 -5.02
C ASN A 174 11.73 21.09 -3.94
N GLU A 175 11.91 20.62 -2.71
CA GLU A 175 11.06 21.01 -1.56
C GLU A 175 11.20 22.51 -1.24
N LEU A 176 12.43 23.03 -1.30
CA LEU A 176 12.67 24.46 -1.15
C LEU A 176 11.89 25.28 -2.19
N SER A 177 11.90 24.82 -3.44
CA SER A 177 11.15 25.46 -4.53
C SER A 177 9.65 25.35 -4.34
N GLU A 178 9.13 24.17 -3.98
CA GLU A 178 7.71 23.94 -3.75
C GLU A 178 7.17 24.74 -2.56
N LYS A 179 7.92 24.84 -1.48
CA LYS A 179 7.54 25.63 -0.30
C LYS A 179 7.40 27.12 -0.64
N LEU A 180 8.23 27.64 -1.52
CA LEU A 180 8.13 29.02 -2.01
C LEU A 180 6.99 29.21 -3.02
N ILE A 181 6.70 28.22 -3.87
CA ILE A 181 5.56 28.26 -4.78
C ILE A 181 4.25 28.22 -4.00
N SER A 182 4.17 27.40 -2.95
CA SER A 182 2.98 27.28 -2.09
C SER A 182 2.72 28.50 -1.19
N ARG A 183 3.68 29.42 -1.10
CA ARG A 183 3.51 30.66 -0.36
C ARG A 183 2.36 31.49 -0.94
N ASN A 184 1.38 31.87 -0.11
CA ASN A 184 0.16 32.57 -0.52
C ASN A 184 -0.64 31.83 -1.61
N LEU A 185 -0.65 30.49 -1.55
CA LEU A 185 -1.30 29.62 -2.55
C LEU A 185 -2.77 30.03 -2.76
N GLU A 186 -3.50 30.28 -1.68
CA GLU A 186 -4.91 30.69 -1.69
C GLU A 186 -5.12 32.00 -2.48
N LEU A 187 -4.28 33.00 -2.25
CA LEU A 187 -4.33 34.26 -2.99
C LEU A 187 -3.95 34.08 -4.47
N LYS A 188 -2.93 33.27 -4.75
CA LYS A 188 -2.53 32.97 -6.13
C LYS A 188 -3.62 32.21 -6.87
N MET A 189 -4.27 31.24 -6.24
CA MET A 189 -5.41 30.53 -6.81
C MET A 189 -6.61 31.45 -7.04
N LEU A 190 -6.93 32.33 -6.08
CA LEU A 190 -8.00 33.31 -6.23
C LEU A 190 -7.75 34.24 -7.42
N VAL A 191 -6.55 34.79 -7.56
CA VAL A 191 -6.18 35.64 -8.72
C VAL A 191 -6.27 34.86 -10.01
N SER A 192 -5.83 33.61 -10.02
CA SER A 192 -5.87 32.73 -11.20
C SER A 192 -7.32 32.42 -11.61
N SER A 193 -8.23 32.16 -10.65
CA SER A 193 -9.64 31.91 -10.92
C SER A 193 -10.33 33.13 -11.55
N VAL A 194 -10.12 34.31 -10.96
CA VAL A 194 -10.68 35.57 -11.48
C VAL A 194 -10.20 35.88 -12.90
N LEU A 195 -8.93 35.58 -13.22
CA LEU A 195 -8.40 35.79 -14.55
C LEU A 195 -8.92 34.77 -15.56
N LEU A 196 -9.07 33.52 -15.18
CA LEU A 196 -9.69 32.50 -16.04
C LEU A 196 -11.16 32.81 -16.34
N GLU A 197 -11.93 33.26 -15.35
CA GLU A 197 -13.31 33.70 -15.53
C GLU A 197 -13.40 34.87 -16.51
N LYS A 198 -12.51 35.87 -16.42
CA LYS A 198 -12.44 36.99 -17.35
C LYS A 198 -12.06 36.57 -18.78
N GLU A 199 -11.11 35.66 -18.93
CA GLU A 199 -10.70 35.12 -20.23
C GLU A 199 -11.82 34.27 -20.85
N GLY A 200 -12.52 33.45 -20.06
CA GLY A 200 -13.71 32.71 -20.48
C GLY A 200 -14.84 33.64 -20.93
N SER A 201 -15.09 34.73 -20.21
CA SER A 201 -16.11 35.73 -20.57
C SER A 201 -15.76 36.53 -21.84
N LEU A 202 -14.48 36.72 -22.15
CA LEU A 202 -14.02 37.39 -23.38
C LEU A 202 -14.17 36.48 -24.61
N ASN A 203 -13.91 35.18 -24.44
CA ASN A 203 -14.08 34.19 -25.53
C ASN A 203 -15.55 33.93 -25.86
N GLN A 204 -16.47 34.04 -24.89
CA GLN A 204 -17.94 33.95 -25.16
C GLN A 204 -18.51 35.14 -25.93
N LYS A 205 -17.94 36.34 -25.81
CA LYS A 205 -18.35 37.52 -26.58
C LYS A 205 -17.99 37.44 -28.06
N GLN A 206 -17.10 36.52 -28.45
CA GLN A 206 -16.73 36.27 -29.86
C GLN A 206 -17.48 35.11 -30.51
N ALA A 207 -18.16 34.27 -29.74
CA ALA A 207 -18.97 33.16 -30.23
C ALA A 207 -20.46 33.48 -30.01
N ASN A 208 -21.15 33.99 -31.04
CA ASN A 208 -22.60 34.18 -31.02
C ASN A 208 -23.30 32.81 -30.98
N GLY A 209 -23.73 32.39 -29.81
CA GLY A 209 -24.49 31.13 -29.63
C GLY A 209 -25.01 31.02 -28.20
N GLU A 210 -26.32 31.02 -28.06
CA GLU A 210 -27.04 30.91 -26.77
C GLU A 210 -26.73 29.56 -26.10
N GLY A 211 -26.13 29.61 -24.92
CA GLY A 211 -25.92 28.50 -24.01
C GLY A 211 -24.98 28.91 -22.88
N GLU A 212 -25.54 29.34 -21.75
CA GLU A 212 -24.79 29.52 -20.50
C GLU A 212 -24.27 28.14 -19.99
N VAL A 213 -23.09 27.76 -20.45
CA VAL A 213 -22.32 26.70 -19.78
C VAL A 213 -21.40 27.42 -18.80
N ASN A 214 -21.76 27.41 -17.52
CA ASN A 214 -20.88 27.79 -16.42
C ASN A 214 -19.71 26.81 -16.39
N ASN A 215 -18.66 27.06 -17.19
CA ASN A 215 -17.41 26.32 -17.11
C ASN A 215 -16.69 26.74 -15.83
N ILE A 216 -16.97 26.03 -14.74
CA ILE A 216 -16.16 26.13 -13.50
C ILE A 216 -14.75 25.64 -13.90
N PRO A 217 -13.70 26.48 -13.71
CA PRO A 217 -12.35 26.06 -14.05
C PRO A 217 -11.96 24.82 -13.26
N THR A 218 -11.45 23.80 -13.94
CA THR A 218 -10.95 22.62 -13.26
C THR A 218 -9.72 22.98 -12.40
N SER A 219 -9.45 22.21 -11.34
CA SER A 219 -8.27 22.41 -10.48
C SER A 219 -6.97 22.39 -11.28
N GLU A 220 -6.90 21.62 -12.35
CA GLU A 220 -5.74 21.54 -13.23
C GLU A 220 -5.53 22.82 -14.06
N MET A 221 -6.60 23.41 -14.58
CA MET A 221 -6.56 24.70 -15.29
C MET A 221 -6.14 25.83 -14.35
N LEU A 222 -6.66 25.87 -13.13
CA LEU A 222 -6.28 26.83 -12.10
C LEU A 222 -4.79 26.71 -11.76
N PHE A 223 -4.29 25.49 -11.56
CA PHE A 223 -2.89 25.24 -11.23
C PHE A 223 -1.97 25.66 -12.40
N THR A 224 -2.31 25.29 -13.61
CA THR A 224 -1.55 25.67 -14.84
C THR A 224 -1.50 27.19 -15.01
N LYS A 225 -2.63 27.88 -14.83
CA LYS A 225 -2.70 29.33 -14.89
C LYS A 225 -1.88 30.01 -13.81
N MET A 226 -1.96 29.50 -12.57
CA MET A 226 -1.17 29.98 -11.44
C MET A 226 0.33 29.89 -11.73
N ILE A 227 0.81 28.74 -12.21
CA ILE A 227 2.22 28.56 -12.60
C ILE A 227 2.60 29.56 -13.68
N SER A 228 1.81 29.70 -14.74
CA SER A 228 2.12 30.62 -15.85
C SER A 228 2.22 32.09 -15.42
N LEU A 229 1.41 32.49 -14.42
CA LEU A 229 1.39 33.88 -13.91
C LEU A 229 2.53 34.17 -12.94
N PHE A 230 2.85 33.20 -12.07
CA PHE A 230 3.75 33.43 -10.93
C PHE A 230 5.13 32.76 -11.05
N ASP A 231 5.38 31.90 -12.06
CA ASP A 231 6.70 31.27 -12.26
C ASP A 231 7.81 32.29 -12.57
N LYS A 232 7.47 33.39 -13.25
CA LYS A 232 8.45 34.47 -13.56
C LYS A 232 8.94 35.23 -12.33
N THR A 233 8.24 35.11 -11.19
CA THR A 233 8.59 35.71 -9.91
C THR A 233 9.24 34.72 -8.94
N ASN A 234 9.86 33.65 -9.45
CA ASN A 234 10.48 32.63 -8.62
C ASN A 234 11.68 33.23 -7.85
N GLU A 235 11.37 33.71 -6.65
CA GLU A 235 12.31 34.35 -5.73
C GLU A 235 13.51 33.44 -5.39
N TYR A 236 13.25 32.13 -5.31
CA TYR A 236 14.30 31.13 -5.09
C TYR A 236 15.35 31.13 -6.22
N LYS A 237 14.94 31.16 -7.48
CA LYS A 237 15.89 31.20 -8.63
C LYS A 237 16.80 32.41 -8.55
N ARG A 238 16.26 33.57 -8.18
CA ARG A 238 17.04 34.84 -8.04
C ARG A 238 18.04 34.77 -6.90
N ILE A 239 17.61 34.27 -5.72
CA ILE A 239 18.49 34.14 -4.55
C ILE A 239 19.52 33.04 -4.80
N LYS A 240 19.13 31.93 -5.40
CA LYS A 240 20.02 30.83 -5.78
C LYS A 240 21.15 31.33 -6.70
N GLU A 241 20.82 32.08 -7.74
CA GLU A 241 21.79 32.64 -8.67
C GLU A 241 22.84 33.50 -7.96
N LYS A 242 22.44 34.28 -6.95
CA LYS A 242 23.35 35.13 -6.18
C LYS A 242 24.22 34.36 -5.18
N LEU A 243 23.59 33.43 -4.41
CA LEU A 243 24.22 32.79 -3.26
C LEU A 243 24.86 31.45 -3.61
N ILE A 244 24.21 30.61 -4.42
CA ILE A 244 24.63 29.21 -4.65
C ILE A 244 25.45 29.12 -5.94
N GLY A 245 26.73 29.01 -5.80
CA GLY A 245 27.62 28.87 -6.97
C GLY A 245 27.71 27.44 -7.51
N LYS A 246 27.44 26.43 -6.67
CA LYS A 246 27.44 25.02 -7.07
C LYS A 246 26.36 24.26 -6.34
N THR A 247 25.59 23.43 -7.07
CA THR A 247 24.69 22.42 -6.53
C THR A 247 25.32 21.05 -6.77
N LEU A 248 25.62 20.32 -5.70
CA LEU A 248 26.18 18.97 -5.73
C LEU A 248 25.08 17.99 -5.30
N THR A 249 24.62 17.17 -6.22
CA THR A 249 23.55 16.19 -5.90
C THR A 249 24.15 14.90 -5.36
N LEU A 250 23.73 14.55 -4.15
CA LEU A 250 24.10 13.29 -3.51
C LEU A 250 23.33 12.14 -4.12
N THR A 251 24.04 11.26 -4.81
CA THR A 251 23.54 9.98 -5.32
C THR A 251 24.30 8.86 -4.62
N PRO A 252 23.77 8.32 -3.51
CA PRO A 252 24.44 7.26 -2.77
C PRO A 252 24.53 5.97 -3.60
N ASN A 253 25.56 5.17 -3.37
CA ASN A 253 25.56 3.77 -3.76
C ASN A 253 24.67 3.02 -2.78
N TYR A 254 23.37 2.92 -3.09
CA TYR A 254 22.38 2.31 -2.19
C TYR A 254 22.71 0.85 -1.86
N SER A 255 23.34 0.11 -2.77
CA SER A 255 23.71 -1.28 -2.51
C SER A 255 24.79 -1.38 -1.41
N GLU A 256 25.80 -0.55 -1.47
CA GLU A 256 26.85 -0.47 -0.44
C GLU A 256 26.27 0.04 0.90
N LEU A 257 25.47 1.10 0.85
CA LEU A 257 24.87 1.69 2.05
C LEU A 257 23.89 0.73 2.76
N ILE A 258 23.10 -0.04 2.02
CA ILE A 258 22.19 -1.04 2.60
C ILE A 258 23.00 -2.19 3.21
N SER A 259 24.05 -2.64 2.53
CA SER A 259 24.97 -3.65 3.10
C SER A 259 25.60 -3.18 4.41
N ASP A 260 26.06 -1.92 4.47
CA ASP A 260 26.64 -1.35 5.70
C ASP A 260 25.60 -1.29 6.83
N ILE A 261 24.36 -0.93 6.53
CA ILE A 261 23.27 -0.91 7.52
C ILE A 261 23.00 -2.31 8.08
N ILE A 262 22.90 -3.33 7.22
CA ILE A 262 22.70 -4.71 7.62
C ILE A 262 23.88 -5.21 8.47
N ASN A 263 25.11 -4.85 8.10
CA ASN A 263 26.31 -5.24 8.83
C ASN A 263 26.42 -4.61 10.23
N GLN A 264 25.70 -3.51 10.49
CA GLN A 264 25.62 -2.88 11.82
C GLN A 264 24.63 -3.59 12.77
N ILE A 265 23.80 -4.51 12.26
CA ILE A 265 22.87 -5.28 13.10
C ILE A 265 23.68 -6.18 14.05
N SER A 266 23.35 -6.12 15.34
CA SER A 266 24.11 -6.83 16.39
C SER A 266 23.75 -8.32 16.46
N PHE A 267 22.52 -8.69 16.08
CA PHE A 267 22.01 -10.06 16.17
C PHE A 267 22.45 -10.87 14.95
N GLU A 268 23.50 -11.69 15.11
CA GLU A 268 24.14 -12.42 14.01
C GLU A 268 23.21 -13.31 13.18
N PRO A 269 22.21 -14.05 13.73
CA PRO A 269 21.29 -14.85 12.93
C PRO A 269 20.46 -14.01 11.96
N LEU A 270 19.92 -12.87 12.41
CA LEU A 270 19.17 -11.93 11.55
C LEU A 270 20.08 -11.32 10.49
N LYS A 271 21.28 -10.91 10.89
CA LYS A 271 22.28 -10.33 9.99
C LYS A 271 22.66 -11.31 8.88
N SER A 272 22.88 -12.59 9.20
CA SER A 272 23.16 -13.64 8.21
C SER A 272 22.00 -13.79 7.24
N PHE A 273 20.76 -13.91 7.74
CA PHE A 273 19.55 -14.02 6.94
C PHE A 273 19.37 -12.81 6.00
N LEU A 274 19.57 -11.58 6.51
CA LEU A 274 19.44 -10.37 5.70
C LEU A 274 20.55 -10.26 4.64
N ASN A 275 21.77 -10.74 4.91
CA ASN A 275 22.86 -10.79 3.94
C ASN A 275 22.57 -11.82 2.83
N GLU A 276 21.98 -12.96 3.14
CA GLU A 276 21.51 -13.94 2.15
C GLU A 276 20.41 -13.36 1.26
N ASN A 277 19.58 -12.44 1.79
CA ASN A 277 18.50 -11.77 1.09
C ASN A 277 18.84 -10.33 0.64
N LEU A 278 20.14 -9.94 0.62
CA LEU A 278 20.57 -8.57 0.37
C LEU A 278 20.07 -8.01 -0.96
N GLU A 279 20.16 -8.79 -2.04
CA GLU A 279 19.69 -8.37 -3.36
C GLU A 279 18.18 -8.07 -3.37
N MET A 280 17.41 -8.85 -2.63
CA MET A 280 15.97 -8.67 -2.46
C MET A 280 15.67 -7.38 -1.70
N VAL A 281 16.35 -7.11 -0.58
CA VAL A 281 16.21 -5.86 0.19
C VAL A 281 16.55 -4.64 -0.67
N ILE A 282 17.67 -4.69 -1.42
CA ILE A 282 18.08 -3.62 -2.34
C ILE A 282 17.01 -3.39 -3.41
N ARG A 283 16.41 -4.45 -3.92
CA ARG A 283 15.40 -4.37 -4.96
C ARG A 283 14.12 -3.73 -4.44
N VAL A 284 13.56 -4.21 -3.32
CA VAL A 284 12.38 -3.59 -2.68
C VAL A 284 12.62 -2.11 -2.39
N PHE A 285 13.82 -1.75 -1.91
CA PHE A 285 14.19 -0.36 -1.70
C PHE A 285 14.15 0.46 -3.00
N LYS A 286 14.73 -0.03 -4.09
CA LYS A 286 14.72 0.66 -5.40
C LYS A 286 13.31 0.76 -5.98
N ASP A 287 12.55 -0.33 -5.90
CA ASP A 287 11.18 -0.39 -6.42
C ASP A 287 10.24 0.54 -5.66
N SER A 288 10.53 0.85 -4.39
CA SER A 288 9.77 1.83 -3.60
C SER A 288 9.78 3.23 -4.22
N ARG A 289 10.85 3.60 -4.94
CA ARG A 289 11.11 4.92 -5.54
C ARG A 289 11.21 6.07 -4.53
N THR A 290 11.07 5.79 -3.24
CA THR A 290 11.17 6.80 -2.18
C THR A 290 12.62 7.14 -1.87
N GLU A 291 13.53 6.18 -2.07
CA GLU A 291 14.96 6.27 -1.77
C GLU A 291 15.24 6.73 -0.32
N ASN A 292 14.31 6.40 0.60
CA ASN A 292 14.35 6.85 1.97
C ASN A 292 14.95 5.77 2.90
N ILE A 293 16.23 5.93 3.21
CA ILE A 293 16.98 5.04 4.11
C ILE A 293 16.39 4.98 5.52
N ARG A 294 15.73 6.05 5.97
CA ARG A 294 15.11 6.09 7.31
C ARG A 294 13.93 5.12 7.38
N ILE A 295 13.12 5.07 6.32
CA ILE A 295 12.01 4.10 6.22
C ILE A 295 12.55 2.68 6.15
N LEU A 296 13.63 2.44 5.38
CA LEU A 296 14.27 1.13 5.33
C LEU A 296 14.71 0.65 6.72
N LYS A 297 15.42 1.48 7.49
CA LYS A 297 15.85 1.14 8.85
C LYS A 297 14.67 0.78 9.75
N GLN A 298 13.62 1.60 9.73
CA GLN A 298 12.40 1.31 10.49
C GLN A 298 11.71 0.01 10.05
N GLY A 299 11.69 -0.28 8.75
CA GLY A 299 11.14 -1.54 8.23
C GLY A 299 11.98 -2.76 8.64
N LEU A 300 13.31 -2.61 8.72
CA LEU A 300 14.19 -3.66 9.24
C LEU A 300 14.01 -3.86 10.75
N ASP A 301 13.81 -2.79 11.53
CA ASP A 301 13.51 -2.87 12.96
C ASP A 301 12.15 -3.56 13.20
N ASP A 302 11.12 -3.23 12.41
CA ASP A 302 9.82 -3.91 12.43
C ASP A 302 9.97 -5.40 12.07
N PHE A 303 10.78 -5.72 11.07
CA PHE A 303 11.05 -7.11 10.67
C PHE A 303 11.83 -7.89 11.73
N GLU A 304 12.74 -7.27 12.46
CA GLU A 304 13.47 -7.91 13.57
C GLU A 304 12.52 -8.46 14.64
N LEU A 305 11.47 -7.70 14.99
CA LEU A 305 10.43 -8.16 15.93
C LEU A 305 9.71 -9.41 15.40
N ILE A 306 9.37 -9.42 14.11
CA ILE A 306 8.73 -10.57 13.47
C ILE A 306 9.70 -11.74 13.41
N TYR A 307 10.96 -11.50 13.03
CA TYR A 307 12.01 -12.53 12.91
C TYR A 307 12.16 -13.33 14.21
N HIS A 308 12.24 -12.64 15.35
CA HIS A 308 12.35 -13.32 16.67
C HIS A 308 11.14 -14.23 16.93
N LYS A 309 9.92 -13.74 16.68
CA LYS A 309 8.71 -14.55 16.89
C LYS A 309 8.57 -15.71 15.92
N PHE A 310 9.02 -15.51 14.68
CA PHE A 310 9.04 -16.56 13.67
C PHE A 310 10.04 -17.66 14.06
N GLN A 311 11.26 -17.31 14.46
CA GLN A 311 12.26 -18.27 14.88
C GLN A 311 11.82 -19.07 16.12
N ASP A 312 11.17 -18.40 17.08
CA ASP A 312 10.69 -19.05 18.31
C ASP A 312 9.59 -20.09 18.05
N ARG A 313 8.72 -19.88 17.04
CA ARG A 313 7.47 -20.65 16.91
C ARG A 313 7.32 -21.37 15.57
N TYR A 314 7.88 -20.84 14.49
CA TYR A 314 7.62 -21.24 13.12
C TYR A 314 8.87 -21.42 12.26
N SER A 315 10.05 -21.61 12.88
CA SER A 315 11.33 -21.81 12.16
C SER A 315 11.29 -23.00 11.19
N HIS A 316 10.46 -24.00 11.46
CA HIS A 316 10.25 -25.17 10.61
C HIS A 316 9.57 -24.82 9.26
N LEU A 317 8.92 -23.66 9.11
CA LEU A 317 8.36 -23.22 7.82
C LEU A 317 9.42 -22.77 6.82
N GLY A 318 10.67 -22.61 7.26
CA GLY A 318 11.81 -22.34 6.40
C GLY A 318 11.99 -20.89 5.97
N ASN A 319 13.14 -20.64 5.34
CA ASN A 319 13.55 -19.30 4.93
C ASN A 319 12.71 -18.71 3.78
N GLU A 320 12.03 -19.54 2.97
CA GLU A 320 11.20 -19.05 1.87
C GLU A 320 9.98 -18.24 2.38
N VAL A 321 9.30 -18.76 3.41
CA VAL A 321 8.19 -18.05 4.06
C VAL A 321 8.70 -16.77 4.71
N LEU A 322 9.81 -16.87 5.44
CA LEU A 322 10.42 -15.72 6.13
C LEU A 322 10.87 -14.63 5.15
N SER A 323 11.41 -14.99 3.98
CA SER A 323 11.76 -14.05 2.91
C SER A 323 10.52 -13.35 2.32
N SER A 324 9.40 -14.06 2.20
CA SER A 324 8.13 -13.46 1.77
C SER A 324 7.60 -12.44 2.78
N VAL A 325 7.72 -12.75 4.08
CA VAL A 325 7.40 -11.81 5.18
C VAL A 325 8.30 -10.58 5.13
N LEU A 326 9.61 -10.75 4.87
CA LEU A 326 10.55 -9.64 4.75
C LEU A 326 10.16 -8.69 3.61
N ILE A 327 9.86 -9.23 2.40
CA ILE A 327 9.45 -8.42 1.25
C ILE A 327 8.21 -7.62 1.60
N TYR A 328 7.17 -8.28 2.13
CA TYR A 328 5.91 -7.60 2.43
C TYR A 328 6.09 -6.53 3.51
N THR A 329 6.82 -6.82 4.58
CA THR A 329 7.07 -5.87 5.68
C THR A 329 7.78 -4.62 5.17
N LEU A 330 8.82 -4.78 4.34
CA LEU A 330 9.55 -3.65 3.77
C LEU A 330 8.69 -2.88 2.76
N ALA A 331 7.98 -3.56 1.87
CA ALA A 331 7.11 -2.93 0.89
C ALA A 331 5.99 -2.12 1.57
N ALA A 332 5.30 -2.72 2.56
CA ALA A 332 4.28 -2.03 3.37
C ALA A 332 4.87 -0.84 4.12
N SER A 333 6.09 -0.97 4.68
CA SER A 333 6.78 0.13 5.35
C SER A 333 7.01 1.31 4.41
N PHE A 334 7.45 1.07 3.18
CA PHE A 334 7.64 2.13 2.19
C PHE A 334 6.33 2.81 1.82
N GLU A 335 5.27 2.07 1.56
CA GLU A 335 3.99 2.64 1.13
C GLU A 335 3.29 3.40 2.27
N ILE A 336 3.21 2.81 3.46
CA ILE A 336 2.51 3.40 4.60
C ILE A 336 3.26 4.61 5.16
N LYS A 337 4.57 4.46 5.41
CA LYS A 337 5.38 5.53 6.05
C LYS A 337 5.73 6.68 5.10
N SER A 338 5.66 6.47 3.78
CA SER A 338 5.78 7.56 2.81
C SER A 338 4.45 8.28 2.54
N GLY A 339 3.33 7.76 3.03
CA GLY A 339 2.01 8.33 2.80
C GLY A 339 1.52 8.19 1.36
N THR A 340 1.88 7.09 0.67
CA THR A 340 1.40 6.84 -0.69
C THR A 340 -0.12 6.79 -0.70
N LYS A 341 -0.75 7.53 -1.62
CA LYS A 341 -2.21 7.57 -1.76
C LYS A 341 -2.76 6.17 -2.10
N GLY A 342 -3.75 5.72 -1.36
CA GLY A 342 -4.37 4.40 -1.52
C GLY A 342 -3.74 3.32 -0.63
N ASN A 343 -2.71 3.64 0.20
CA ASN A 343 -2.10 2.66 1.10
C ASN A 343 -3.08 2.08 2.13
N GLU A 344 -4.23 2.72 2.32
CA GLU A 344 -5.33 2.26 3.17
C GLU A 344 -5.87 0.91 2.71
N ASP A 345 -5.84 0.63 1.41
CA ASP A 345 -6.30 -0.64 0.82
C ASP A 345 -5.50 -1.85 1.33
N LEU A 346 -4.25 -1.64 1.80
CA LEU A 346 -3.45 -2.70 2.43
C LEU A 346 -4.06 -3.19 3.75
N ALA A 347 -4.88 -2.37 4.41
CA ALA A 347 -5.53 -2.74 5.67
C ALA A 347 -6.62 -3.80 5.49
N ASP A 348 -7.27 -3.83 4.34
CA ASP A 348 -8.42 -4.70 4.07
C ASP A 348 -8.07 -5.87 3.11
N VAL A 349 -6.81 -5.96 2.67
CA VAL A 349 -6.39 -7.03 1.77
C VAL A 349 -6.31 -8.37 2.50
N THR A 350 -6.93 -9.39 1.93
CA THR A 350 -6.76 -10.79 2.32
C THR A 350 -5.92 -11.53 1.29
N ASN A 351 -5.40 -12.71 1.67
CA ASN A 351 -4.65 -13.54 0.72
C ASN A 351 -5.50 -13.94 -0.49
N ASP A 352 -6.81 -14.12 -0.33
CA ASP A 352 -7.72 -14.44 -1.43
C ASP A 352 -7.88 -13.26 -2.39
N VAL A 353 -8.07 -12.03 -1.87
CA VAL A 353 -8.08 -10.80 -2.68
C VAL A 353 -6.74 -10.61 -3.38
N TRP A 354 -5.65 -10.81 -2.66
CA TRP A 354 -4.28 -10.69 -3.19
C TRP A 354 -4.01 -11.63 -4.37
N LEU A 355 -4.46 -12.86 -4.28
CA LEU A 355 -4.34 -13.85 -5.35
C LEU A 355 -5.21 -13.48 -6.57
N ASN A 356 -6.44 -13.04 -6.33
CA ASN A 356 -7.40 -12.68 -7.38
C ASN A 356 -7.02 -11.42 -8.18
N LEU A 357 -6.19 -10.52 -7.64
CA LEU A 357 -5.70 -9.33 -8.35
C LEU A 357 -4.99 -9.66 -9.69
N SER A 358 -4.39 -10.83 -9.79
CA SER A 358 -3.73 -11.26 -11.04
C SER A 358 -4.72 -11.56 -12.16
N PHE A 359 -5.99 -11.85 -11.83
CA PHE A 359 -7.06 -12.20 -12.78
C PHE A 359 -7.88 -11.00 -13.23
N ALA A 360 -8.04 -10.00 -12.37
CA ALA A 360 -8.73 -8.78 -12.73
C ALA A 360 -8.14 -8.13 -14.00
N LYS A 361 -6.81 -8.27 -14.20
CA LYS A 361 -6.12 -7.83 -15.43
C LYS A 361 -6.62 -8.49 -16.72
N MET A 362 -7.11 -9.72 -16.66
CA MET A 362 -7.58 -10.45 -17.86
C MET A 362 -8.96 -9.95 -18.33
N PHE A 363 -9.74 -9.35 -17.43
CA PHE A 363 -11.15 -9.02 -17.70
C PHE A 363 -11.47 -7.52 -17.61
N ASN A 364 -10.66 -6.70 -16.92
CA ASN A 364 -10.90 -5.26 -16.74
C ASN A 364 -9.97 -4.41 -17.61
N LYS A 365 -10.53 -3.64 -18.53
CA LYS A 365 -9.87 -2.56 -19.29
C LYS A 365 -9.88 -1.21 -18.55
N GLY A 366 -10.19 -1.20 -17.23
CA GLY A 366 -10.27 0.01 -16.42
C GLY A 366 -8.91 0.48 -15.84
N GLU A 367 -8.94 1.54 -15.05
CA GLU A 367 -7.77 2.02 -14.30
C GLU A 367 -7.31 0.96 -13.30
N LYS A 368 -5.98 0.81 -13.16
CA LYS A 368 -5.37 -0.16 -12.22
C LYS A 368 -5.71 0.23 -10.79
N SER A 369 -6.14 -0.76 -9.99
CA SER A 369 -6.30 -0.55 -8.55
C SER A 369 -4.94 -0.30 -7.86
N TYR A 370 -4.99 0.29 -6.67
CA TYR A 370 -3.77 0.49 -5.87
C TYR A 370 -3.06 -0.85 -5.57
N LEU A 371 -3.82 -1.88 -5.19
CA LEU A 371 -3.27 -3.21 -4.88
C LEU A 371 -2.61 -3.87 -6.09
N GLU A 372 -3.18 -3.72 -7.29
CA GLU A 372 -2.54 -4.18 -8.54
C GLU A 372 -1.20 -3.48 -8.79
N SER A 373 -1.18 -2.16 -8.58
CA SER A 373 0.03 -1.34 -8.71
C SER A 373 1.10 -1.73 -7.69
N PHE A 374 0.70 -1.98 -6.44
CA PHE A 374 1.58 -2.46 -5.37
C PHE A 374 2.17 -3.83 -5.72
N LYS A 375 1.34 -4.78 -6.15
CA LYS A 375 1.77 -6.13 -6.55
C LYS A 375 2.74 -6.09 -7.73
N GLU A 376 2.45 -5.30 -8.76
CA GLU A 376 3.33 -5.13 -9.91
C GLU A 376 4.66 -4.48 -9.51
N LYS A 377 4.62 -3.49 -8.63
CA LYS A 377 5.79 -2.75 -8.16
C LYS A 377 6.79 -3.64 -7.41
N TYR A 378 6.33 -4.43 -6.46
CA TYR A 378 7.21 -5.18 -5.54
C TYR A 378 7.35 -6.66 -5.84
N TYR A 379 6.46 -7.25 -6.66
CA TYR A 379 6.41 -8.71 -6.86
C TYR A 379 6.54 -9.16 -8.33
N SER A 380 6.68 -8.22 -9.27
CA SER A 380 6.74 -8.54 -10.71
C SER A 380 7.88 -9.47 -11.13
N TYR A 381 8.94 -9.53 -10.35
CA TYR A 381 10.15 -10.31 -10.62
C TYR A 381 10.19 -11.67 -9.93
N LEU A 382 9.30 -11.91 -8.98
CA LEU A 382 9.28 -13.17 -8.26
C LEU A 382 8.67 -14.25 -9.14
N ASN A 383 9.36 -15.37 -9.25
CA ASN A 383 8.81 -16.54 -9.93
C ASN A 383 7.50 -16.95 -9.26
N ARG A 384 6.48 -17.28 -10.04
CA ARG A 384 5.08 -17.49 -9.64
C ARG A 384 4.84 -18.47 -8.48
N GLY A 385 5.87 -19.12 -7.95
CA GLY A 385 5.77 -20.08 -6.83
C GLY A 385 6.07 -19.52 -5.43
N ASN A 386 6.76 -18.39 -5.29
CA ASN A 386 7.42 -18.06 -4.02
C ASN A 386 6.96 -16.78 -3.30
N ALA A 387 5.96 -16.04 -3.76
CA ALA A 387 5.64 -14.76 -3.11
C ALA A 387 4.19 -14.36 -3.27
N LEU A 388 3.29 -15.16 -2.76
CA LEU A 388 1.85 -14.96 -2.96
C LEU A 388 1.11 -14.54 -1.70
N PHE A 389 1.82 -14.05 -0.67
CA PHE A 389 1.17 -13.73 0.60
C PHE A 389 1.26 -12.25 0.93
N CYS A 390 0.14 -11.65 1.30
CA CYS A 390 0.08 -10.49 2.14
C CYS A 390 0.01 -10.95 3.61
N PHE A 391 0.54 -10.13 4.51
CA PHE A 391 0.62 -10.47 5.93
C PHE A 391 -0.03 -9.37 6.76
N LYS A 392 -1.24 -9.63 7.25
CA LYS A 392 -2.00 -8.67 8.06
C LYS A 392 -1.28 -8.27 9.33
N PHE A 393 -0.61 -9.23 10.01
CA PHE A 393 0.18 -8.92 11.19
C PHE A 393 1.32 -7.93 10.89
N ALA A 394 1.96 -8.04 9.72
CA ALA A 394 3.03 -7.13 9.31
C ALA A 394 2.49 -5.73 8.95
N GLU A 395 1.35 -5.66 8.28
CA GLU A 395 0.65 -4.39 8.01
C GLU A 395 0.27 -3.69 9.32
N LEU A 396 -0.32 -4.41 10.27
CA LEU A 396 -0.68 -3.88 11.59
C LEU A 396 0.54 -3.38 12.36
N LEU A 397 1.65 -4.12 12.32
CA LEU A 397 2.90 -3.71 12.95
C LEU A 397 3.41 -2.41 12.36
N VAL A 398 3.51 -2.32 11.03
CA VAL A 398 4.01 -1.13 10.34
C VAL A 398 3.11 0.09 10.57
N ARG A 399 1.79 -0.09 10.57
CA ARG A 399 0.82 1.00 10.72
C ARG A 399 0.60 1.44 12.16
N LYS A 400 0.55 0.48 13.09
CA LYS A 400 0.18 0.74 14.50
C LYS A 400 1.36 0.57 15.48
N GLY A 401 2.48 0.02 15.05
CA GLY A 401 3.64 -0.26 15.90
C GLY A 401 3.43 -1.43 16.87
N ILE A 402 2.44 -2.29 16.64
CA ILE A 402 2.08 -3.41 17.52
C ILE A 402 2.05 -4.70 16.71
N LEU A 403 2.85 -5.69 17.10
CA LEU A 403 2.77 -7.04 16.55
C LEU A 403 1.64 -7.80 17.27
N ASP A 404 0.52 -7.98 16.58
CA ASP A 404 -0.60 -8.79 17.06
C ASP A 404 -0.26 -10.27 16.91
N LEU A 405 0.00 -10.92 18.06
CA LEU A 405 0.41 -12.32 18.09
C LEU A 405 -0.71 -13.30 17.75
N GLU A 406 -1.97 -12.93 17.94
CA GLU A 406 -3.10 -13.78 17.56
C GLU A 406 -3.24 -13.83 16.04
N VAL A 407 -3.18 -12.66 15.39
CA VAL A 407 -3.19 -12.55 13.92
C VAL A 407 -1.95 -13.22 13.32
N PHE A 408 -0.77 -13.01 13.94
CA PHE A 408 0.47 -13.66 13.52
C PHE A 408 0.35 -15.19 13.56
N ASP A 409 -0.11 -15.74 14.70
CA ASP A 409 -0.25 -17.20 14.86
C ASP A 409 -1.34 -17.78 13.92
N GLN A 410 -2.44 -17.06 13.67
CA GLN A 410 -3.47 -17.49 12.74
C GLN A 410 -2.94 -17.57 11.29
N GLU A 411 -2.23 -16.54 10.84
CA GLU A 411 -1.68 -16.52 9.48
C GLU A 411 -0.55 -17.54 9.30
N MET A 412 0.35 -17.69 10.28
CA MET A 412 1.41 -18.70 10.22
C MET A 412 0.86 -20.14 10.22
N LYS A 413 -0.14 -20.45 11.05
CA LYS A 413 -0.83 -21.76 11.01
C LYS A 413 -1.54 -22.02 9.68
N ALA A 414 -2.14 -20.99 9.08
CA ALA A 414 -2.75 -21.13 7.75
C ALA A 414 -1.69 -21.43 6.67
N ILE A 415 -0.49 -20.88 6.77
CA ILE A 415 0.64 -21.19 5.90
C ILE A 415 1.17 -22.60 6.19
N GLU A 416 1.35 -22.93 7.46
CA GLU A 416 1.77 -24.27 7.90
C GLU A 416 0.84 -25.36 7.36
N ALA A 417 -0.46 -25.14 7.42
CA ALA A 417 -1.45 -26.06 6.84
C ALA A 417 -1.31 -26.20 5.32
N LYS A 418 -0.80 -25.16 4.64
CA LYS A 418 -0.57 -25.18 3.19
C LYS A 418 0.83 -25.71 2.79
N THR A 419 1.85 -25.57 3.64
CA THR A 419 3.27 -25.82 3.31
C THR A 419 3.91 -26.95 4.11
N GLY A 420 3.26 -27.48 5.15
CA GLY A 420 3.86 -28.34 6.17
C GLY A 420 4.51 -29.62 5.66
N GLU A 421 5.66 -29.98 6.23
CA GLU A 421 6.32 -31.31 6.08
C GLU A 421 5.43 -32.48 6.49
N SER A 422 4.30 -32.24 7.16
CA SER A 422 3.24 -33.19 7.43
C SER A 422 2.35 -33.47 6.21
N THR A 423 2.60 -32.84 5.06
CA THR A 423 1.83 -33.11 3.85
C THR A 423 2.04 -34.56 3.44
N PRO A 424 0.98 -35.39 3.42
CA PRO A 424 1.09 -36.80 3.02
C PRO A 424 1.80 -36.97 1.68
N LEU A 425 2.58 -38.01 1.53
CA LEU A 425 3.37 -38.26 0.32
C LEU A 425 2.53 -38.17 -0.96
N TYR A 426 1.29 -38.67 -0.96
CA TYR A 426 0.39 -38.58 -2.10
C TYR A 426 0.02 -37.13 -2.48
N LEU A 427 -0.12 -36.21 -1.52
CA LEU A 427 -0.37 -34.79 -1.80
C LEU A 427 0.87 -34.08 -2.32
N ARG A 428 2.06 -34.42 -1.80
CA ARG A 428 3.34 -33.92 -2.33
C ARG A 428 3.52 -34.35 -3.78
N PHE A 429 3.19 -35.62 -4.10
CA PHE A 429 3.23 -36.17 -5.45
C PHE A 429 2.32 -35.40 -6.42
N ILE A 430 1.06 -35.16 -6.05
CA ILE A 430 0.09 -34.45 -6.91
C ILE A 430 0.43 -32.96 -7.01
N ARG A 431 0.83 -32.28 -5.90
CA ARG A 431 0.88 -30.83 -5.79
C ARG A 431 2.26 -30.24 -6.01
N ASP A 432 3.32 -30.84 -5.42
CA ASP A 432 4.62 -30.19 -5.29
C ASP A 432 5.64 -30.61 -6.36
N GLY A 433 5.30 -31.60 -7.17
CA GLY A 433 6.12 -32.11 -8.26
C GLY A 433 6.83 -33.41 -7.91
N TYR A 434 6.53 -34.47 -8.68
CA TYR A 434 7.05 -35.83 -8.50
C TYR A 434 8.59 -35.92 -8.55
N TRP A 435 9.25 -35.00 -9.24
CA TRP A 435 10.72 -34.97 -9.37
C TRP A 435 11.46 -34.55 -8.09
N LYS A 436 10.73 -34.14 -7.05
CA LYS A 436 11.28 -33.86 -5.73
C LYS A 436 11.32 -35.06 -4.79
N LEU A 437 10.73 -36.18 -5.22
CA LEU A 437 10.68 -37.42 -4.47
C LEU A 437 11.86 -38.35 -4.85
N SER A 438 12.34 -39.15 -3.91
CA SER A 438 13.24 -40.27 -4.22
C SER A 438 12.48 -41.35 -5.00
N ASP A 439 13.21 -42.27 -5.64
CA ASP A 439 12.57 -43.34 -6.38
C ASP A 439 11.66 -44.22 -5.50
N GLU A 440 12.07 -44.49 -4.25
CA GLU A 440 11.27 -45.25 -3.29
C GLU A 440 10.00 -44.47 -2.89
N GLU A 441 10.15 -43.20 -2.54
CA GLU A 441 9.01 -42.32 -2.19
C GLU A 441 8.04 -42.16 -3.38
N PHE A 442 8.54 -42.13 -4.62
CA PHE A 442 7.71 -41.94 -5.80
C PHE A 442 6.70 -43.09 -5.97
N PHE A 443 7.12 -44.34 -5.87
CA PHE A 443 6.23 -45.50 -6.03
C PHE A 443 5.20 -45.58 -4.91
N ASP A 444 5.59 -45.31 -3.68
CA ASP A 444 4.67 -45.26 -2.53
C ASP A 444 3.66 -44.11 -2.64
N ALA A 445 4.12 -42.94 -3.06
CA ALA A 445 3.29 -41.78 -3.26
C ALA A 445 2.30 -41.92 -4.41
N GLU A 446 2.74 -42.52 -5.54
CA GLU A 446 1.89 -42.84 -6.70
C GLU A 446 0.77 -43.78 -6.30
N LYS A 447 1.09 -44.91 -5.65
CA LYS A 447 0.11 -45.88 -5.20
C LYS A 447 -0.93 -45.29 -4.27
N GLN A 448 -0.50 -44.54 -3.24
CA GLN A 448 -1.40 -43.86 -2.32
C GLN A 448 -2.28 -42.81 -3.03
N ALA A 449 -1.69 -42.02 -3.94
CA ALA A 449 -2.40 -41.02 -4.71
C ALA A 449 -3.51 -41.64 -5.56
N TYR A 450 -3.19 -42.72 -6.26
CA TYR A 450 -4.15 -43.42 -7.10
C TYR A 450 -5.34 -43.97 -6.30
N GLU A 451 -5.05 -44.74 -5.22
CA GLU A 451 -6.09 -45.32 -4.37
C GLU A 451 -7.02 -44.21 -3.81
N LYS A 452 -6.44 -43.10 -3.33
CA LYS A 452 -7.22 -41.98 -2.78
C LYS A 452 -8.03 -41.21 -3.82
N LEU A 453 -7.48 -41.02 -5.03
CA LEU A 453 -8.21 -40.39 -6.13
C LEU A 453 -9.42 -41.23 -6.57
N VAL A 454 -9.26 -42.55 -6.69
CA VAL A 454 -10.36 -43.44 -7.05
C VAL A 454 -11.46 -43.49 -5.98
N ASN A 455 -11.09 -43.43 -4.71
CA ASN A 455 -12.02 -43.49 -3.58
C ASN A 455 -12.69 -42.13 -3.22
N GLY A 456 -12.35 -41.03 -3.91
CA GLY A 456 -12.91 -39.72 -3.58
C GLY A 456 -12.29 -39.07 -2.33
N GLU A 457 -11.14 -39.57 -1.85
CA GLU A 457 -10.46 -39.09 -0.65
C GLU A 457 -9.48 -37.93 -0.91
N VAL A 458 -9.41 -37.44 -2.13
CA VAL A 458 -8.61 -36.28 -2.53
C VAL A 458 -9.56 -35.12 -2.80
N TYR A 459 -9.15 -33.93 -2.40
CA TYR A 459 -9.97 -32.74 -2.62
C TYR A 459 -10.27 -32.53 -4.12
N PHE A 460 -11.53 -32.33 -4.48
CA PHE A 460 -12.01 -32.35 -5.87
C PHE A 460 -11.23 -31.43 -6.82
N VAL A 461 -10.76 -30.27 -6.31
CA VAL A 461 -9.96 -29.29 -7.08
C VAL A 461 -8.68 -29.92 -7.64
N LEU A 462 -8.09 -30.90 -6.96
CA LEU A 462 -6.82 -31.50 -7.34
C LEU A 462 -6.94 -32.52 -8.50
N TYR A 463 -8.15 -32.95 -8.88
CA TYR A 463 -8.34 -33.97 -9.90
C TYR A 463 -7.85 -33.60 -11.30
N PHE A 464 -8.07 -32.36 -11.71
CA PHE A 464 -7.52 -31.86 -12.98
C PHE A 464 -6.00 -31.99 -13.02
N ARG A 465 -5.32 -31.55 -11.97
CA ARG A 465 -3.86 -31.62 -11.87
C ARG A 465 -3.37 -33.09 -11.78
N ALA A 466 -4.07 -33.91 -11.00
CA ALA A 466 -3.77 -35.32 -10.87
C ALA A 466 -3.90 -36.05 -12.20
N PHE A 467 -4.98 -35.83 -12.94
CA PHE A 467 -5.19 -36.45 -14.25
C PHE A 467 -4.08 -36.05 -15.23
N THR A 468 -3.76 -34.78 -15.33
CA THR A 468 -2.69 -34.26 -16.19
C THR A 468 -1.31 -34.84 -15.80
N LEU A 469 -1.04 -34.96 -14.48
CA LEU A 469 0.17 -35.60 -13.97
C LEU A 469 0.25 -37.08 -14.37
N TYR A 470 -0.81 -37.86 -14.14
CA TYR A 470 -0.83 -39.28 -14.47
C TYR A 470 -0.66 -39.52 -15.97
N ARG A 471 -1.29 -38.71 -16.82
CA ARG A 471 -1.11 -38.77 -18.25
C ARG A 471 0.36 -38.57 -18.66
N HIS A 472 1.01 -37.55 -18.10
CA HIS A 472 2.41 -37.26 -18.32
C HIS A 472 3.33 -38.44 -17.85
N LEU A 473 3.00 -39.05 -16.70
CA LEU A 473 3.76 -40.20 -16.19
C LEU A 473 3.59 -41.44 -17.02
N ILE A 474 2.41 -41.68 -17.61
CA ILE A 474 2.15 -42.76 -18.57
C ILE A 474 2.97 -42.55 -19.85
N GLU A 475 2.97 -41.32 -20.41
CA GLU A 475 3.78 -40.96 -21.58
C GLU A 475 5.28 -41.20 -21.34
N LYS A 476 5.74 -40.98 -20.12
CA LYS A 476 7.13 -41.27 -19.70
C LYS A 476 7.40 -42.77 -19.40
N GLY A 477 6.39 -43.60 -19.38
CA GLY A 477 6.53 -45.02 -19.02
C GLY A 477 6.75 -45.26 -17.53
N LEU A 478 6.52 -44.25 -16.65
CA LEU A 478 6.65 -44.35 -15.20
C LEU A 478 5.42 -44.98 -14.53
N VAL A 479 4.26 -44.91 -15.17
CA VAL A 479 3.00 -45.51 -14.73
C VAL A 479 2.49 -46.44 -15.85
N GLN A 480 2.20 -47.69 -15.50
CA GLN A 480 1.74 -48.69 -16.47
C GLN A 480 0.22 -48.86 -16.36
N LYS A 481 -0.52 -47.90 -16.85
CA LYS A 481 -1.98 -47.87 -16.91
C LYS A 481 -2.44 -47.24 -18.22
N GLU A 482 -3.66 -47.56 -18.64
CA GLU A 482 -4.27 -46.91 -19.81
C GLU A 482 -4.90 -45.58 -19.40
N VAL A 483 -4.69 -44.52 -20.20
CA VAL A 483 -5.24 -43.18 -19.92
C VAL A 483 -6.76 -43.22 -19.80
N LYS A 484 -7.42 -44.06 -20.61
CA LYS A 484 -8.87 -44.20 -20.59
C LYS A 484 -9.38 -44.74 -19.25
N ASP A 485 -8.71 -45.73 -18.67
CA ASP A 485 -9.11 -46.33 -17.40
C ASP A 485 -8.96 -45.31 -16.25
N ILE A 486 -7.84 -44.60 -16.25
CA ILE A 486 -7.61 -43.51 -15.27
C ILE A 486 -8.68 -42.43 -15.40
N LYS A 487 -9.04 -42.05 -16.63
CA LYS A 487 -10.10 -41.06 -16.86
C LYS A 487 -11.43 -41.49 -16.23
N GLU A 488 -11.86 -42.73 -16.53
CA GLU A 488 -13.13 -43.25 -16.03
C GLU A 488 -13.15 -43.36 -14.49
N GLU A 489 -12.04 -43.82 -13.89
CA GLU A 489 -11.93 -43.99 -12.44
C GLU A 489 -11.84 -42.63 -11.71
N PHE A 490 -11.05 -41.67 -12.22
CA PHE A 490 -10.93 -40.35 -11.61
C PHE A 490 -12.20 -39.50 -11.78
N MET A 491 -12.98 -39.69 -12.88
CA MET A 491 -14.28 -39.06 -13.05
C MET A 491 -15.31 -39.58 -12.02
N LYS A 492 -15.25 -40.84 -11.65
CA LYS A 492 -16.06 -41.35 -10.54
C LYS A 492 -15.56 -40.83 -9.19
N GLY A 493 -14.24 -40.81 -9.00
CA GLY A 493 -13.63 -40.33 -7.77
C GLY A 493 -13.93 -38.87 -7.50
N ILE A 494 -13.93 -37.99 -8.51
CA ILE A 494 -14.26 -36.57 -8.33
C ILE A 494 -15.71 -36.34 -7.92
N ASP A 495 -16.65 -37.16 -8.43
CA ASP A 495 -18.05 -37.11 -8.02
C ASP A 495 -18.20 -37.49 -6.53
N LEU A 496 -17.52 -38.53 -6.07
CA LEU A 496 -17.48 -38.92 -4.65
C LEU A 496 -16.83 -37.83 -3.79
N ALA A 497 -15.74 -37.21 -4.26
CA ALA A 497 -15.08 -36.14 -3.54
C ALA A 497 -15.93 -34.89 -3.41
N ALA A 498 -16.81 -34.62 -4.39
CA ALA A 498 -17.70 -33.49 -4.41
C ALA A 498 -18.89 -33.59 -3.39
N GLU A 499 -19.30 -34.81 -2.99
CA GLU A 499 -20.45 -35.01 -2.09
C GLU A 499 -20.30 -34.29 -0.74
N ASN A 500 -19.08 -34.23 -0.21
CA ASN A 500 -18.77 -33.60 1.08
C ASN A 500 -17.81 -32.42 0.95
N ALA A 501 -17.69 -31.85 -0.24
CA ALA A 501 -16.78 -30.76 -0.49
C ALA A 501 -17.39 -29.40 -0.08
N GLU A 502 -16.52 -28.48 0.31
CA GLU A 502 -16.86 -27.08 0.53
C GLU A 502 -16.43 -26.25 -0.70
N TYR A 503 -17.08 -25.09 -0.85
CA TYR A 503 -16.74 -24.12 -1.89
C TYR A 503 -15.28 -23.67 -1.78
N TYR A 504 -14.58 -23.74 -2.91
CA TYR A 504 -13.18 -23.31 -3.00
C TYR A 504 -13.07 -21.89 -3.54
N THR A 505 -12.67 -20.95 -2.68
CA THR A 505 -12.61 -19.52 -3.00
C THR A 505 -11.50 -19.16 -4.01
N ASP A 506 -10.44 -19.97 -4.11
CA ASP A 506 -9.21 -19.67 -4.86
C ASP A 506 -9.02 -20.53 -6.11
N MET A 507 -10.12 -20.89 -6.78
CA MET A 507 -10.12 -21.76 -7.98
C MET A 507 -9.22 -21.23 -9.10
N SER A 508 -9.21 -19.93 -9.25
CA SER A 508 -8.46 -19.26 -10.31
C SER A 508 -6.94 -19.43 -10.15
N THR A 509 -6.43 -19.24 -8.93
CA THR A 509 -4.99 -19.43 -8.63
C THR A 509 -4.56 -20.87 -8.83
N TYR A 510 -5.45 -21.80 -8.51
CA TYR A 510 -5.20 -23.22 -8.70
C TYR A 510 -4.91 -23.57 -10.17
N PHE A 511 -5.73 -23.09 -11.11
CA PHE A 511 -5.53 -23.37 -12.54
C PHE A 511 -4.30 -22.65 -13.13
N ILE A 512 -3.93 -21.48 -12.61
CA ILE A 512 -2.71 -20.78 -13.06
C ILE A 512 -1.44 -21.44 -12.54
N SER A 513 -1.43 -21.87 -11.29
CA SER A 513 -0.26 -22.54 -10.71
C SER A 513 0.05 -23.89 -11.37
N SER A 514 -0.93 -24.51 -12.02
CA SER A 514 -0.73 -25.78 -12.70
C SER A 514 0.08 -25.69 -13.98
N MET A 515 0.37 -24.50 -14.54
CA MET A 515 1.21 -24.24 -15.73
C MET A 515 0.97 -25.16 -16.96
N ILE A 516 -0.07 -25.98 -16.94
CA ILE A 516 -0.40 -26.94 -17.98
C ILE A 516 -1.63 -26.37 -18.68
N GLU A 517 -1.42 -25.74 -19.83
CA GLU A 517 -2.53 -25.52 -20.75
C GLU A 517 -2.99 -26.89 -21.22
N PRO A 518 -4.27 -27.24 -21.01
CA PRO A 518 -4.78 -28.51 -21.50
C PRO A 518 -4.77 -28.48 -23.05
N GLU A 519 -3.85 -29.21 -23.64
CA GLU A 519 -3.76 -29.37 -25.11
C GLU A 519 -4.76 -30.41 -25.63
N ASP A 520 -5.44 -31.11 -24.73
CA ASP A 520 -6.30 -32.23 -25.09
C ASP A 520 -7.69 -32.16 -24.48
N TYR A 521 -8.63 -32.80 -25.17
CA TYR A 521 -10.04 -32.79 -24.80
C TYR A 521 -10.31 -33.38 -23.41
N ASP A 522 -9.60 -34.43 -23.03
CA ASP A 522 -9.83 -35.16 -21.77
C ASP A 522 -9.43 -34.28 -20.55
N SER A 523 -8.33 -33.55 -20.66
CA SER A 523 -7.90 -32.60 -19.61
C SER A 523 -8.84 -31.39 -19.50
N ILE A 524 -9.39 -30.93 -20.63
CA ILE A 524 -10.40 -29.85 -20.64
C ILE A 524 -11.65 -30.32 -19.90
N GLU A 525 -12.12 -31.56 -20.13
CA GLU A 525 -13.30 -32.11 -19.47
C GLU A 525 -13.14 -32.17 -17.94
N PHE A 526 -11.98 -32.56 -17.42
CA PHE A 526 -11.70 -32.48 -15.97
C PHE A 526 -11.73 -31.05 -15.45
N LYS A 527 -11.16 -30.12 -16.19
CA LYS A 527 -11.16 -28.70 -15.81
C LYS A 527 -12.58 -28.15 -15.72
N GLU A 528 -13.41 -28.43 -16.73
CA GLU A 528 -14.80 -28.00 -16.77
C GLU A 528 -15.62 -28.64 -15.63
N LYS A 529 -15.40 -29.92 -15.35
CA LYS A 529 -16.06 -30.63 -14.24
C LYS A 529 -15.72 -30.02 -12.89
N VAL A 530 -14.44 -29.71 -12.63
CA VAL A 530 -13.99 -29.05 -11.40
C VAL A 530 -14.62 -27.65 -11.26
N ILE A 531 -14.69 -26.89 -12.34
CA ILE A 531 -15.33 -25.56 -12.34
C ILE A 531 -16.83 -25.68 -12.04
N ALA A 532 -17.53 -26.61 -12.68
CA ALA A 532 -18.97 -26.83 -12.49
C ALA A 532 -19.29 -27.23 -11.04
N ILE A 533 -18.54 -28.17 -10.46
CA ILE A 533 -18.68 -28.54 -9.04
C ILE A 533 -18.49 -27.35 -8.12
N ASN A 534 -17.45 -26.56 -8.35
CA ASN A 534 -17.18 -25.41 -7.50
C ASN A 534 -18.24 -24.31 -7.62
N GLN A 535 -18.80 -24.11 -8.82
CA GLN A 535 -19.92 -23.17 -9.02
C GLN A 535 -21.16 -23.62 -8.23
N GLU A 536 -21.50 -24.91 -8.31
CA GLU A 536 -22.63 -25.48 -7.57
C GLU A 536 -22.45 -25.33 -6.03
N LEU A 537 -21.24 -25.61 -5.53
CA LEU A 537 -20.90 -25.42 -4.12
C LEU A 537 -20.97 -23.95 -3.69
N GLY A 538 -20.52 -23.04 -4.56
CA GLY A 538 -20.61 -21.61 -4.33
C GLY A 538 -22.05 -21.08 -4.27
N GLU A 539 -22.93 -21.61 -5.12
CA GLU A 539 -24.35 -21.29 -5.08
C GLU A 539 -25.00 -21.79 -3.78
N LYS A 540 -24.72 -23.04 -3.39
CA LYS A 540 -25.20 -23.60 -2.11
C LYS A 540 -24.71 -22.80 -0.90
N GLN A 541 -23.44 -22.38 -0.90
CA GLN A 541 -22.89 -21.55 0.18
C GLN A 541 -23.58 -20.19 0.26
N LYS A 542 -23.82 -19.54 -0.88
CA LYS A 542 -24.57 -18.27 -0.91
C LYS A 542 -25.98 -18.42 -0.41
N GLU A 543 -26.68 -19.50 -0.79
CA GLU A 543 -28.00 -19.79 -0.28
C GLU A 543 -28.03 -19.98 1.24
N GLN A 544 -27.06 -20.72 1.78
CA GLN A 544 -26.91 -20.90 3.23
C GLN A 544 -26.67 -19.56 3.95
N GLN A 545 -25.76 -18.73 3.43
CA GLN A 545 -25.47 -17.40 3.99
C GLN A 545 -26.69 -16.48 3.97
N ILE A 546 -27.51 -16.53 2.91
CA ILE A 546 -28.76 -15.79 2.82
C ILE A 546 -29.79 -16.32 3.85
N GLN A 547 -29.90 -17.64 4.03
CA GLN A 547 -30.77 -18.24 5.05
C GLN A 547 -30.34 -17.83 6.47
N GLU A 548 -29.02 -17.81 6.75
CA GLU A 548 -28.49 -17.33 8.03
C GLU A 548 -28.80 -15.86 8.25
N LEU A 549 -28.62 -15.00 7.24
CA LEU A 549 -28.98 -13.60 7.29
C LEU A 549 -30.44 -13.40 7.63
N MET A 550 -31.35 -14.14 6.97
CA MET A 550 -32.80 -14.04 7.22
C MET A 550 -33.19 -14.61 8.59
N THR A 551 -32.48 -15.62 9.07
CA THR A 551 -32.65 -16.11 10.44
C THR A 551 -32.26 -15.04 11.47
N CYS A 552 -31.17 -14.29 11.21
CA CYS A 552 -30.79 -13.15 12.05
C CYS A 552 -31.86 -12.07 12.11
N MET A 553 -32.70 -11.91 11.09
CA MET A 553 -33.82 -10.94 11.11
C MET A 553 -34.74 -11.14 12.31
N THR A 554 -34.98 -12.40 12.71
CA THR A 554 -35.86 -12.75 13.82
C THR A 554 -35.15 -12.99 15.15
N THR A 555 -33.88 -13.40 15.12
CA THR A 555 -33.13 -13.77 16.33
C THR A 555 -32.24 -12.65 16.84
N ASP A 556 -31.64 -11.86 15.94
CA ASP A 556 -30.77 -10.71 16.26
C ASP A 556 -30.89 -9.64 15.14
N PHE A 557 -31.92 -8.82 15.26
CA PHE A 557 -32.20 -7.77 14.28
C PHE A 557 -31.08 -6.75 14.14
N SER A 558 -30.29 -6.50 15.18
CA SER A 558 -29.15 -5.57 15.12
C SER A 558 -28.04 -6.11 14.20
N LYS A 559 -27.75 -7.41 14.31
CA LYS A 559 -26.82 -8.10 13.44
C LYS A 559 -27.34 -8.15 12.00
N PHE A 560 -28.64 -8.45 11.81
CA PHE A 560 -29.27 -8.40 10.49
C PHE A 560 -29.08 -7.03 9.82
N VAL A 561 -29.35 -5.94 10.53
CA VAL A 561 -29.17 -4.56 10.01
C VAL A 561 -27.72 -4.27 9.65
N HIS A 562 -26.78 -4.69 10.49
CA HIS A 562 -25.35 -4.52 10.24
C HIS A 562 -24.93 -5.29 8.99
N ASP A 563 -25.23 -6.58 8.92
CA ASP A 563 -24.84 -7.43 7.81
C ASP A 563 -25.52 -7.01 6.49
N MET A 564 -26.78 -6.59 6.52
CA MET A 564 -27.47 -6.03 5.34
C MET A 564 -26.81 -4.78 4.80
N ARG A 565 -26.26 -3.90 5.67
CA ARG A 565 -25.60 -2.65 5.23
C ARG A 565 -24.17 -2.87 4.74
N GLU A 566 -23.41 -3.73 5.41
CA GLU A 566 -21.97 -3.87 5.17
C GLU A 566 -21.65 -4.98 4.17
N LYS A 567 -22.43 -6.07 4.13
CA LYS A 567 -22.10 -7.26 3.33
C LYS A 567 -23.09 -7.51 2.19
N TYR A 568 -24.38 -7.31 2.44
CA TYR A 568 -25.44 -7.73 1.54
C TYR A 568 -26.19 -6.59 0.87
N PHE A 569 -25.77 -5.35 1.03
CA PHE A 569 -26.48 -4.19 0.50
C PHE A 569 -26.65 -4.25 -1.02
N TYR A 570 -25.63 -4.75 -1.71
CA TYR A 570 -25.58 -4.92 -3.16
C TYR A 570 -25.69 -6.38 -3.63
N VAL A 571 -26.01 -7.31 -2.75
CA VAL A 571 -26.19 -8.73 -3.11
C VAL A 571 -27.69 -9.02 -3.26
N PRO A 572 -28.17 -9.64 -4.36
CA PRO A 572 -29.60 -9.92 -4.55
C PRO A 572 -30.07 -11.05 -3.62
N VAL A 573 -30.41 -10.69 -2.38
CA VAL A 573 -30.77 -11.63 -1.30
C VAL A 573 -32.23 -12.10 -1.34
N PHE A 574 -33.11 -11.40 -2.07
CA PHE A 574 -34.53 -11.73 -2.12
C PHE A 574 -34.93 -12.61 -3.32
N ILE A 575 -33.97 -13.08 -4.15
CA ILE A 575 -34.28 -13.89 -5.35
C ILE A 575 -34.92 -15.22 -5.00
N ASN A 576 -34.35 -15.99 -4.09
CA ASN A 576 -34.72 -17.38 -3.82
C ASN A 576 -35.20 -17.57 -2.39
N TYR A 577 -35.58 -16.48 -1.70
CA TYR A 577 -36.04 -16.59 -0.33
C TYR A 577 -37.56 -16.96 -0.28
N ASP A 578 -37.96 -17.86 0.65
CA ASP A 578 -39.35 -18.20 0.85
C ASP A 578 -40.12 -16.97 1.38
N VAL A 579 -41.07 -16.51 0.57
CA VAL A 579 -41.82 -15.29 0.83
C VAL A 579 -42.69 -15.42 2.09
N ASN A 580 -43.15 -16.64 2.45
CA ASN A 580 -43.93 -16.86 3.67
C ASN A 580 -43.02 -16.70 4.90
N ASN A 581 -41.84 -17.28 4.87
CA ASN A 581 -40.85 -17.11 5.95
C ASN A 581 -40.46 -15.65 6.14
N LEU A 582 -40.32 -14.89 5.04
CA LEU A 582 -40.02 -13.47 5.09
C LEU A 582 -41.17 -12.65 5.69
N LEU A 583 -42.41 -12.97 5.33
CA LEU A 583 -43.60 -12.36 5.93
C LEU A 583 -43.69 -12.68 7.44
N ASP A 584 -43.50 -13.93 7.83
CA ASP A 584 -43.49 -14.32 9.25
C ASP A 584 -42.41 -13.62 10.03
N GLY A 585 -41.22 -13.47 9.44
CA GLY A 585 -40.17 -12.66 9.98
C GLY A 585 -40.60 -11.21 10.22
N LEU A 586 -41.13 -10.53 9.21
CA LEU A 586 -41.61 -9.14 9.31
C LEU A 586 -42.74 -9.00 10.37
N LEU A 587 -43.61 -10.00 10.50
CA LEU A 587 -44.66 -10.02 11.52
C LEU A 587 -44.09 -10.15 12.95
N SER A 588 -42.96 -10.81 13.12
CA SER A 588 -42.31 -10.98 14.43
C SER A 588 -41.55 -9.71 14.89
N LEU A 589 -41.15 -8.85 13.98
CA LEU A 589 -40.42 -7.61 14.29
C LEU A 589 -41.24 -6.65 15.14
N SER A 590 -40.61 -5.85 15.99
CA SER A 590 -41.28 -4.71 16.64
C SER A 590 -41.62 -3.60 15.63
N ASN A 591 -42.49 -2.68 15.99
CA ASN A 591 -42.86 -1.55 15.12
C ASN A 591 -41.65 -0.71 14.69
N ARG A 592 -40.69 -0.51 15.59
CA ARG A 592 -39.44 0.21 15.30
C ARG A 592 -38.54 -0.53 14.28
N GLU A 593 -38.47 -1.83 14.42
CA GLU A 593 -37.68 -2.68 13.53
C GLU A 593 -38.31 -2.75 12.14
N VAL A 594 -39.62 -2.78 12.00
CA VAL A 594 -40.31 -2.69 10.69
C VAL A 594 -39.97 -1.38 9.99
N VAL A 595 -39.97 -0.25 10.72
CA VAL A 595 -39.54 1.04 10.14
C VAL A 595 -38.10 1.00 9.71
N THR A 596 -37.20 0.43 10.53
CA THR A 596 -35.76 0.32 10.19
C THR A 596 -35.55 -0.57 8.95
N PHE A 597 -36.27 -1.69 8.86
CA PHE A 597 -36.25 -2.56 7.69
C PHE A 597 -36.68 -1.81 6.42
N THR A 598 -37.83 -1.09 6.51
CA THR A 598 -38.33 -0.29 5.39
C THR A 598 -37.31 0.75 4.90
N GLN A 599 -36.64 1.44 5.83
CA GLN A 599 -35.62 2.41 5.49
C GLN A 599 -34.39 1.80 4.79
N ILE A 600 -33.95 0.61 5.24
CA ILE A 600 -32.83 -0.09 4.59
C ILE A 600 -33.25 -0.56 3.20
N PHE A 601 -34.47 -1.11 3.10
CA PHE A 601 -35.05 -1.55 1.84
C PHE A 601 -35.12 -0.42 0.83
N GLU A 602 -35.67 0.74 1.18
CA GLU A 602 -35.79 1.91 0.30
C GLU A 602 -34.39 2.40 -0.15
N LYS A 603 -33.42 2.48 0.77
CA LYS A 603 -32.06 2.92 0.44
C LYS A 603 -31.36 1.99 -0.56
N ARG A 604 -31.57 0.69 -0.44
CA ARG A 604 -30.97 -0.33 -1.31
C ARG A 604 -31.32 -0.14 -2.79
N TYR A 605 -32.49 0.37 -3.09
CA TYR A 605 -32.99 0.56 -4.47
C TYR A 605 -33.04 2.03 -4.90
N THR A 606 -32.26 2.91 -4.25
CA THR A 606 -32.30 4.37 -4.54
C THR A 606 -31.62 4.72 -5.87
N TYR A 607 -30.52 4.06 -6.21
CA TYR A 607 -29.72 4.42 -7.38
C TYR A 607 -29.85 3.38 -8.49
N LYS A 608 -30.25 3.84 -9.69
CA LYS A 608 -30.45 2.97 -10.86
C LYS A 608 -29.17 2.27 -11.30
N GLU A 609 -28.04 2.97 -11.25
CA GLU A 609 -26.72 2.44 -11.60
C GLU A 609 -26.35 1.24 -10.72
N ASP A 610 -26.63 1.32 -9.42
CA ASP A 610 -26.37 0.22 -8.48
C ASP A 610 -27.28 -0.98 -8.78
N ILE A 611 -28.56 -0.74 -9.09
CA ILE A 611 -29.53 -1.79 -9.41
C ILE A 611 -29.08 -2.57 -10.66
N GLU A 612 -28.63 -1.89 -11.70
CA GLU A 612 -28.15 -2.51 -12.95
C GLU A 612 -26.82 -3.25 -12.71
N THR A 613 -25.86 -2.60 -12.07
CA THR A 613 -24.49 -3.14 -11.83
C THR A 613 -24.54 -4.42 -11.02
N TYR A 614 -25.34 -4.43 -9.94
CA TYR A 614 -25.44 -5.55 -9.01
C TYR A 614 -26.62 -6.48 -9.29
N LYS A 615 -27.31 -6.28 -10.41
CA LYS A 615 -28.42 -7.11 -10.88
C LYS A 615 -29.56 -7.26 -9.86
N LEU A 616 -29.83 -6.22 -9.06
CA LEU A 616 -30.90 -6.24 -8.07
C LEU A 616 -32.30 -6.35 -8.71
N TYR A 617 -32.44 -6.09 -10.01
CA TYR A 617 -33.68 -6.28 -10.76
C TYR A 617 -34.15 -7.74 -10.76
N LEU A 618 -33.27 -8.71 -10.52
CA LEU A 618 -33.61 -10.13 -10.41
C LEU A 618 -34.53 -10.44 -9.21
N GLU A 619 -34.63 -9.56 -8.21
CA GLU A 619 -35.46 -9.71 -7.03
C GLU A 619 -36.96 -9.35 -7.29
N LYS A 620 -37.26 -8.78 -8.43
CA LYS A 620 -38.57 -8.22 -8.78
C LYS A 620 -39.74 -9.18 -8.49
N ASP A 621 -39.62 -10.43 -8.95
CA ASP A 621 -40.71 -11.40 -8.85
C ASP A 621 -41.03 -11.81 -7.42
N ASN A 622 -40.01 -12.04 -6.60
CA ASN A 622 -40.16 -12.34 -5.18
C ASN A 622 -40.68 -11.13 -4.38
N LEU A 623 -40.24 -9.92 -4.71
CA LEU A 623 -40.78 -8.71 -4.11
C LEU A 623 -42.25 -8.50 -4.48
N TYR A 624 -42.65 -8.84 -5.69
CA TYR A 624 -44.08 -8.81 -6.09
C TYR A 624 -44.92 -9.79 -5.29
N LEU A 625 -44.40 -11.01 -5.08
CA LEU A 625 -45.09 -12.01 -4.23
C LEU A 625 -45.15 -11.53 -2.78
N LEU A 626 -44.07 -10.97 -2.22
CA LEU A 626 -44.06 -10.42 -0.86
C LEU A 626 -45.11 -9.32 -0.68
N LYS A 627 -45.17 -8.37 -1.61
CA LYS A 627 -46.16 -7.29 -1.62
C LYS A 627 -47.61 -7.87 -1.54
N ASN A 628 -47.89 -8.85 -2.40
CA ASN A 628 -49.22 -9.47 -2.43
C ASN A 628 -49.53 -10.18 -1.11
N LYS A 629 -48.59 -10.91 -0.54
CA LYS A 629 -48.76 -11.58 0.75
C LYS A 629 -49.02 -10.61 1.91
N ILE A 630 -48.24 -9.48 1.95
CA ILE A 630 -48.50 -8.43 2.94
C ILE A 630 -49.89 -7.87 2.79
N ASN A 631 -50.36 -7.59 1.56
CA ASN A 631 -51.68 -7.03 1.31
C ASN A 631 -52.79 -8.04 1.65
N GLU A 632 -52.63 -9.33 1.33
CA GLU A 632 -53.53 -10.41 1.75
C GLU A 632 -53.66 -10.49 3.28
N TYR A 633 -52.50 -10.39 3.98
CA TYR A 633 -52.49 -10.45 5.45
C TYR A 633 -53.17 -9.26 6.10
N ILE A 634 -53.09 -8.06 5.52
CA ILE A 634 -53.75 -6.85 6.04
C ILE A 634 -55.25 -6.84 5.73
N ASN A 635 -55.67 -7.44 4.63
CA ASN A 635 -57.07 -7.37 4.14
C ASN A 635 -58.05 -7.93 5.14
N GLY A 636 -59.13 -7.18 5.41
CA GLY A 636 -60.20 -7.57 6.31
C GLY A 636 -59.88 -7.49 7.81
N LYS A 637 -58.74 -6.94 8.20
CA LYS A 637 -58.33 -6.71 9.59
C LYS A 637 -58.49 -5.24 9.99
N ASP A 638 -58.85 -5.00 11.27
CA ASP A 638 -58.87 -3.65 11.83
C ASP A 638 -57.47 -3.06 11.83
N MET A 639 -57.37 -1.82 11.39
CA MET A 639 -56.07 -1.16 11.22
C MET A 639 -55.38 -0.92 12.57
N THR A 640 -54.24 -1.55 12.78
CA THR A 640 -53.32 -1.33 13.92
C THR A 640 -52.09 -0.57 13.46
N LEU A 641 -51.31 -0.04 14.41
CA LEU A 641 -50.02 0.62 14.06
C LEU A 641 -49.12 -0.33 13.25
N LYS A 642 -48.99 -1.58 13.66
CA LYS A 642 -48.21 -2.59 12.94
C LYS A 642 -48.68 -2.78 11.50
N LEU A 643 -50.00 -2.93 11.31
CA LEU A 643 -50.58 -3.11 9.97
C LEU A 643 -50.42 -1.86 9.10
N SER A 644 -50.44 -0.66 9.69
CA SER A 644 -50.12 0.59 8.96
C SER A 644 -48.69 0.59 8.46
N LEU A 645 -47.72 0.23 9.32
CA LEU A 645 -46.29 0.19 8.93
C LEU A 645 -46.01 -0.88 7.86
N LEU A 646 -46.70 -2.04 7.93
CA LEU A 646 -46.61 -3.07 6.89
C LEU A 646 -47.23 -2.60 5.56
N LYS A 647 -48.28 -1.79 5.63
CA LYS A 647 -48.87 -1.16 4.45
C LYS A 647 -47.94 -0.16 3.80
N ASP A 648 -47.24 0.62 4.61
CA ASP A 648 -46.19 1.57 4.12
C ASP A 648 -45.07 0.80 3.44
N LEU A 649 -44.60 -0.30 4.05
CA LEU A 649 -43.60 -1.19 3.42
C LEU A 649 -44.12 -1.76 2.09
N SER A 650 -45.37 -2.22 2.03
CA SER A 650 -45.96 -2.73 0.78
C SER A 650 -46.00 -1.68 -0.32
N GLN A 651 -46.26 -0.40 0.01
CA GLN A 651 -46.23 0.72 -0.93
C GLN A 651 -44.80 1.02 -1.40
N SER A 652 -43.80 0.94 -0.50
CA SER A 652 -42.39 1.09 -0.85
C SER A 652 -41.93 -0.04 -1.80
N ILE A 653 -42.31 -1.28 -1.52
CA ILE A 653 -42.04 -2.41 -2.40
C ILE A 653 -42.69 -2.21 -3.79
N GLU A 654 -43.93 -1.68 -3.87
CA GLU A 654 -44.61 -1.41 -5.15
C GLU A 654 -43.83 -0.38 -5.99
N LYS A 655 -43.30 0.70 -5.38
CA LYS A 655 -42.48 1.70 -6.08
C LYS A 655 -41.20 1.06 -6.62
N VAL A 656 -40.54 0.26 -5.80
CA VAL A 656 -39.30 -0.45 -6.21
C VAL A 656 -39.60 -1.39 -7.37
N ILE A 657 -40.66 -2.19 -7.35
CA ILE A 657 -41.01 -3.10 -8.44
C ILE A 657 -41.18 -2.35 -9.77
N LEU A 658 -41.82 -1.16 -9.74
CA LEU A 658 -42.01 -0.35 -10.93
C LEU A 658 -40.66 0.16 -11.51
N GLU A 659 -39.70 0.47 -10.66
CA GLU A 659 -38.34 0.86 -11.07
C GLU A 659 -37.55 -0.33 -11.62
N LEU A 660 -37.57 -1.48 -10.94
CA LEU A 660 -36.92 -2.70 -11.38
C LEU A 660 -37.42 -3.19 -12.75
N ALA A 661 -38.74 -3.06 -13.00
CA ALA A 661 -39.31 -3.43 -14.30
C ALA A 661 -38.83 -2.60 -15.48
N GLN A 662 -38.29 -1.38 -15.24
CA GLN A 662 -37.74 -0.52 -16.29
C GLN A 662 -36.28 -0.86 -16.62
N LEU A 663 -35.57 -1.53 -15.71
CA LEU A 663 -34.16 -1.84 -15.76
C LEU A 663 -33.86 -3.29 -16.17
N GLU A 664 -34.91 -4.12 -16.27
CA GLU A 664 -34.79 -5.48 -16.76
C GLU A 664 -34.35 -5.47 -18.22
N PRO A 665 -33.26 -6.17 -18.59
CA PRO A 665 -32.82 -6.24 -19.98
C PRO A 665 -33.98 -6.80 -20.81
N LYS A 666 -34.47 -6.05 -21.80
CA LYS A 666 -35.41 -6.60 -22.77
C LYS A 666 -34.70 -7.74 -23.46
N GLU A 667 -35.21 -8.97 -23.32
CA GLU A 667 -34.75 -10.09 -24.12
C GLU A 667 -34.72 -9.66 -25.59
N ALA A 668 -33.54 -9.71 -26.19
CA ALA A 668 -33.40 -9.39 -27.60
C ALA A 668 -34.28 -10.40 -28.35
N GLU A 669 -35.37 -9.90 -28.96
CA GLU A 669 -36.11 -10.60 -30.02
C GLU A 669 -35.13 -10.87 -31.18
N GLY A 670 -34.41 -11.98 -31.11
CA GLY A 670 -33.33 -12.29 -32.05
C GLY A 670 -32.78 -13.70 -32.03
N SER A 671 -33.57 -14.68 -31.59
CA SER A 671 -33.15 -16.11 -31.65
C SER A 671 -33.92 -16.89 -32.70
N GLN A 672 -34.29 -16.29 -33.82
CA GLN A 672 -34.90 -17.01 -34.95
C GLN A 672 -34.21 -16.84 -36.32
N GLU A 673 -33.00 -16.25 -36.40
CA GLU A 673 -32.26 -16.10 -37.65
C GLU A 673 -30.87 -16.77 -37.71
N ILE A 674 -30.58 -17.75 -36.85
CA ILE A 674 -29.37 -18.57 -37.03
C ILE A 674 -29.76 -20.05 -37.19
N LYS A 675 -30.59 -20.36 -38.18
CA LYS A 675 -30.84 -21.70 -38.70
C LYS A 675 -30.98 -21.77 -40.25
N SER A 676 -30.58 -20.73 -40.97
CA SER A 676 -30.68 -20.73 -42.43
C SER A 676 -29.41 -20.29 -43.17
N ALA A 677 -28.22 -20.37 -42.51
CA ALA A 677 -26.95 -20.02 -43.17
C ALA A 677 -25.89 -21.17 -43.11
N GLU A 678 -26.31 -22.43 -43.02
CA GLU A 678 -25.44 -23.61 -43.19
C GLU A 678 -25.89 -24.47 -44.40
N VAL A 679 -26.15 -23.87 -45.53
CA VAL A 679 -26.14 -24.59 -46.81
C VAL A 679 -25.82 -23.57 -47.88
N GLU A 680 -24.55 -23.37 -48.19
CA GLU A 680 -24.00 -22.93 -49.49
C GLU A 680 -22.55 -22.50 -49.33
N ILE A 681 -21.64 -23.46 -49.24
CA ILE A 681 -20.26 -23.42 -49.79
C ILE A 681 -19.85 -24.86 -50.13
N GLU A 682 -20.34 -25.35 -51.22
CA GLU A 682 -19.61 -26.30 -52.12
C GLU A 682 -19.66 -25.68 -53.50
N GLY A 683 -18.46 -25.30 -54.01
CA GLY A 683 -18.28 -24.78 -55.34
C GLY A 683 -16.89 -24.25 -55.51
#